data_b1942ff43aa89c72e13a11cd891927b3
#
_entry.id   b1942ff43aa89c72e13a11cd891927b3
#
_cell.length_a   1.000
_cell.length_b   1.000
_cell.length_c   1.000
_cell.angle_alpha   90.00
_cell.angle_beta   90.00
_cell.angle_gamma   90.00
#
_symmetry.space_group_name_H-M   'P 1'
#
loop_
_entity.id
_entity.type
_entity.pdbx_description
1 polymer ?
#
loop_
_entity_poly.entity_id
_entity_poly.type
_entity_poly.pdbx_seq_one_letter_code
_entity_poly.pdbx_strand_id
1 'polypeptide(L)'
;MPTEASALPASLTVWAGPSRYVFAPGRDVVVGYGPGCDIPLERLAPQQPPAPRVDVVLRFTGAHWVAIDLSHRGIFLDGSRVPTVEIRDGLAITIEDPRHGPRLVFQVADAGRSAARPPNPPAAPPVPPGRPTAPDPRVPTQSATQRMPAAPPPTALPPVPPPPPPVPPPAPPAPAPEPPKGPGLIERMITSKLRAQRPSFRTDEANSTHRLPLRTAARTTGVVAYQLGLSVDGHETLSGISFTAKPGTMTAVIGPSAARNAALLELLAGTRTPSSGRVTVDGHDVHAEPAAMRARIGVVSREERLHRRLTVEQALRYAAELRLPPETSAEQRDRVVGQVLDELDLTTHRDTRIRKLAPEVRRCTALAIELVTRPSLLVVDEPTAGLNAAQQRHVMAVLRRQANLGCVVVAAISSRTSLTDVSMCDQVLVLTAAGKVAYLGTPLQAESAMGSADWSAVLARVGADPDGAHRAFRARPQSAAPTTPPEVSAPWAPPAALPVPRQVRWVARREIRLLLANRLYFAFLALLPFVLAGLTLLIPGDSGLARPAPSSANAHEAIEILALLNVAAVIIGTALTVPAMVGEHRVYRREQQVGLSAPAYLAAKVAVYALAAAVWAAVMFAVVIAVKGAPVYGAVVLHDATFELYVAVAVTAMVSAVIGLALSALGKSLGEVLPLLVPVILAAVLFNGSLVQLVSMWGLQQISWLVPARWGFAASASTVNLRRIDPLAANAETWTHYSGWWVFDMVMLVLFGVAAAGVTLYRLRSPGKIRSAT
;
A
#
# COMPACT_ATOMS: atom_id res chain seq x y z
N MET A 1 24.32 45.37 -28.19
CA MET A 1 23.80 44.02 -28.45
C MET A 1 22.49 43.89 -27.69
N PRO A 2 21.34 43.70 -28.32
CA PRO A 2 20.08 43.60 -27.64
C PRO A 2 19.88 42.22 -27.00
N THR A 3 19.46 42.21 -25.78
CA THR A 3 19.11 41.08 -24.92
C THR A 3 17.92 40.35 -25.54
N GLU A 4 18.08 39.07 -25.89
CA GLU A 4 16.99 38.19 -26.30
C GLU A 4 16.01 38.01 -25.12
N ALA A 5 14.80 38.54 -25.29
CA ALA A 5 13.68 38.26 -24.41
C ALA A 5 13.28 36.79 -24.58
N SER A 6 13.41 36.01 -23.52
CA SER A 6 12.97 34.63 -23.42
C SER A 6 11.45 34.58 -23.64
N ALA A 7 11.03 34.16 -24.83
CA ALA A 7 9.63 33.97 -25.17
C ALA A 7 9.05 32.85 -24.29
N LEU A 8 7.89 33.10 -23.67
CA LEU A 8 7.13 32.07 -22.94
C LEU A 8 6.75 30.93 -23.89
N PRO A 9 6.87 29.66 -23.48
CA PRO A 9 6.59 28.53 -24.35
C PRO A 9 5.11 28.47 -24.78
N ALA A 10 4.87 28.32 -26.08
CA ALA A 10 3.56 28.36 -26.70
C ALA A 10 2.69 27.14 -26.37
N SER A 11 1.46 27.33 -25.89
CA SER A 11 0.49 26.25 -25.65
C SER A 11 -0.06 25.71 -26.98
N LEU A 12 -0.31 24.39 -27.02
CA LEU A 12 -0.86 23.70 -28.19
C LEU A 12 -2.37 23.44 -28.00
N THR A 13 -3.18 23.94 -28.94
CA THR A 13 -4.59 23.56 -29.03
C THR A 13 -4.75 22.55 -30.17
N VAL A 14 -5.40 21.42 -29.89
CA VAL A 14 -5.67 20.35 -30.86
C VAL A 14 -7.17 20.16 -30.99
N TRP A 15 -7.63 20.24 -32.24
CA TRP A 15 -9.02 19.95 -32.57
C TRP A 15 -9.09 18.52 -33.15
N ALA A 16 -9.89 17.69 -32.51
CA ALA A 16 -10.19 16.33 -32.95
C ALA A 16 -11.70 16.25 -33.21
N GLY A 17 -12.12 16.47 -34.47
CA GLY A 17 -13.53 16.66 -34.80
C GLY A 17 -14.15 17.84 -34.05
N PRO A 18 -15.27 17.66 -33.33
CA PRO A 18 -15.91 18.71 -32.55
C PRO A 18 -15.22 19.00 -31.20
N SER A 19 -14.28 18.16 -30.79
CA SER A 19 -13.63 18.24 -29.47
C SER A 19 -12.36 19.08 -29.52
N ARG A 20 -12.19 19.98 -28.56
CA ARG A 20 -11.03 20.85 -28.40
C ARG A 20 -10.23 20.41 -27.19
N TYR A 21 -8.92 20.22 -27.35
CA TYR A 21 -7.97 19.87 -26.32
C TYR A 21 -6.89 20.95 -26.27
N VAL A 22 -6.48 21.38 -25.06
CA VAL A 22 -5.44 22.40 -24.87
C VAL A 22 -4.33 21.80 -24.00
N PHE A 23 -3.10 21.89 -24.48
CA PHE A 23 -1.93 21.34 -23.80
C PHE A 23 -0.87 22.41 -23.58
N ALA A 24 -0.34 22.46 -22.35
CA ALA A 24 0.84 23.25 -22.05
C ALA A 24 2.10 22.50 -22.50
N PRO A 25 3.15 23.21 -22.92
CA PRO A 25 4.43 22.58 -23.24
C PRO A 25 5.03 21.92 -21.98
N GLY A 26 5.65 20.73 -22.16
CA GLY A 26 6.34 20.03 -21.08
C GLY A 26 5.97 18.57 -20.89
N ARG A 27 4.89 18.04 -21.51
CA ARG A 27 4.60 16.60 -21.56
C ARG A 27 4.29 16.14 -22.98
N ASP A 28 4.57 14.87 -23.25
CA ASP A 28 4.11 14.21 -24.46
C ASP A 28 2.58 14.02 -24.38
N VAL A 29 1.87 14.41 -25.43
CA VAL A 29 0.43 14.21 -25.58
C VAL A 29 0.19 12.99 -26.44
N VAL A 30 -0.51 12.00 -25.91
CA VAL A 30 -0.73 10.71 -26.54
C VAL A 30 -2.08 10.71 -27.25
N VAL A 31 -2.07 10.41 -28.55
CA VAL A 31 -3.25 10.32 -29.41
C VAL A 31 -3.40 8.87 -29.87
N GLY A 32 -4.58 8.29 -29.74
CA GLY A 32 -4.82 6.91 -30.13
C GLY A 32 -6.13 6.33 -29.61
N TYR A 33 -6.20 5.01 -29.52
CA TYR A 33 -7.38 4.28 -29.05
C TYR A 33 -7.12 3.67 -27.67
N GLY A 34 -8.07 3.84 -26.74
CA GLY A 34 -8.03 3.28 -25.39
C GLY A 34 -7.94 4.32 -24.25
N PRO A 35 -8.21 3.89 -23.01
CA PRO A 35 -8.38 4.79 -21.87
C PRO A 35 -7.10 5.48 -21.39
N GLY A 36 -5.95 5.18 -22.00
CA GLY A 36 -4.65 5.79 -21.71
C GLY A 36 -4.26 6.94 -22.63
N CYS A 37 -5.09 7.30 -23.63
CA CYS A 37 -4.80 8.36 -24.57
C CYS A 37 -5.34 9.72 -24.10
N ASP A 38 -4.54 10.77 -24.23
CA ASP A 38 -4.96 12.16 -23.91
C ASP A 38 -6.00 12.67 -24.92
N ILE A 39 -5.89 12.23 -26.18
CA ILE A 39 -6.86 12.48 -27.24
C ILE A 39 -7.37 11.13 -27.75
N PRO A 40 -8.57 10.68 -27.31
CA PRO A 40 -9.15 9.43 -27.75
C PRO A 40 -9.74 9.55 -29.15
N LEU A 41 -9.30 8.69 -30.09
CA LEU A 41 -9.77 8.67 -31.47
C LEU A 41 -11.09 7.89 -31.66
N GLU A 42 -11.56 7.15 -30.64
CA GLU A 42 -12.85 6.43 -30.69
C GLU A 42 -14.04 7.34 -31.03
N ARG A 43 -13.94 8.61 -30.67
CA ARG A 43 -15.01 9.61 -30.95
C ARG A 43 -15.07 10.04 -32.42
N LEU A 44 -14.03 9.77 -33.20
CA LEU A 44 -13.90 10.18 -34.59
C LEU A 44 -14.17 9.05 -35.56
N ALA A 45 -14.12 7.80 -35.14
CA ALA A 45 -14.36 6.62 -35.94
C ALA A 45 -15.43 5.73 -35.28
N PRO A 46 -16.71 5.81 -35.70
CA PRO A 46 -17.82 5.09 -35.02
C PRO A 46 -17.90 3.58 -35.32
N GLN A 47 -16.99 3.02 -36.14
CA GLN A 47 -16.95 1.59 -36.42
C GLN A 47 -15.93 0.89 -35.51
N GLN A 48 -16.37 -0.13 -34.79
CA GLN A 48 -15.68 -1.01 -33.82
C GLN A 48 -14.30 -0.54 -33.34
N PRO A 49 -14.12 -0.18 -32.07
CA PRO A 49 -12.84 0.31 -31.58
C PRO A 49 -11.78 -0.77 -31.78
N PRO A 50 -10.66 -0.47 -32.46
CA PRO A 50 -9.52 -1.36 -32.48
C PRO A 50 -8.94 -1.56 -31.09
N ALA A 51 -8.10 -2.58 -30.94
CA ALA A 51 -7.41 -2.81 -29.65
C ALA A 51 -6.69 -1.54 -29.16
N PRO A 52 -6.61 -1.30 -27.84
CA PRO A 52 -5.96 -0.11 -27.28
C PRO A 52 -4.55 0.07 -27.84
N ARG A 53 -4.28 1.21 -28.47
CA ARG A 53 -2.98 1.54 -29.07
C ARG A 53 -2.74 3.04 -29.13
N VAL A 54 -1.47 3.41 -29.23
CA VAL A 54 -1.01 4.78 -29.45
C VAL A 54 -0.65 4.94 -30.93
N ASP A 55 -1.23 5.94 -31.59
CA ASP A 55 -1.00 6.19 -33.00
C ASP A 55 -0.10 7.41 -33.23
N VAL A 56 -0.23 8.47 -32.41
CA VAL A 56 0.60 9.68 -32.56
C VAL A 56 1.01 10.20 -31.20
N VAL A 57 2.23 10.71 -31.10
CA VAL A 57 2.70 11.44 -29.93
C VAL A 57 3.03 12.88 -30.33
N LEU A 58 2.41 13.85 -29.66
CA LEU A 58 2.71 15.27 -29.84
C LEU A 58 3.70 15.68 -28.75
N ARG A 59 4.86 16.17 -29.17
CA ARG A 59 5.97 16.54 -28.27
C ARG A 59 6.42 17.98 -28.47
N PHE A 60 6.67 18.68 -27.38
CA PHE A 60 7.33 19.99 -27.40
C PHE A 60 8.84 19.82 -27.28
N THR A 61 9.61 20.29 -28.27
CA THR A 61 11.07 20.13 -28.34
C THR A 61 11.86 21.17 -27.53
N GLY A 62 11.20 22.07 -26.86
CA GLY A 62 11.80 23.25 -26.21
C GLY A 62 11.68 24.53 -27.04
N ALA A 63 11.48 24.41 -28.38
CA ALA A 63 11.29 25.51 -29.30
C ALA A 63 9.91 25.43 -30.03
N HIS A 64 9.50 24.25 -30.45
CA HIS A 64 8.27 24.01 -31.23
C HIS A 64 7.65 22.65 -30.89
N TRP A 65 6.39 22.48 -31.24
CA TRP A 65 5.67 21.22 -31.14
C TRP A 65 5.92 20.33 -32.35
N VAL A 66 6.02 19.01 -32.13
CA VAL A 66 6.26 18.01 -33.18
C VAL A 66 5.28 16.85 -32.99
N ALA A 67 4.65 16.41 -34.09
CA ALA A 67 3.87 15.18 -34.14
C ALA A 67 4.75 14.03 -34.63
N ILE A 68 4.79 12.93 -33.87
CA ILE A 68 5.60 11.74 -34.15
C ILE A 68 4.66 10.57 -34.43
N ASP A 69 4.86 9.92 -35.58
CA ASP A 69 4.10 8.74 -36.00
C ASP A 69 4.52 7.50 -35.20
N LEU A 70 3.56 6.86 -34.55
CA LEU A 70 3.68 5.55 -33.93
C LEU A 70 2.64 4.55 -34.44
N SER A 71 1.86 4.96 -35.45
CA SER A 71 0.79 4.15 -36.03
C SER A 71 1.33 3.11 -37.03
N HIS A 72 0.58 2.00 -37.20
CA HIS A 72 0.94 0.99 -38.22
C HIS A 72 0.79 1.48 -39.66
N ARG A 73 -0.12 2.42 -39.90
CA ARG A 73 -0.45 2.90 -41.27
C ARG A 73 0.10 4.27 -41.59
N GLY A 74 0.60 5.00 -40.59
CA GLY A 74 1.26 6.29 -40.78
C GLY A 74 0.37 7.50 -40.52
N ILE A 75 0.99 8.65 -40.31
CA ILE A 75 0.35 9.96 -40.36
C ILE A 75 0.58 10.61 -41.72
N PHE A 76 -0.41 11.37 -42.19
CA PHE A 76 -0.37 12.00 -43.49
C PHE A 76 -0.53 13.51 -43.37
N LEU A 77 0.34 14.22 -44.08
CA LEU A 77 0.28 15.67 -44.30
C LEU A 77 0.03 15.92 -45.80
N ASP A 78 -1.07 16.57 -46.10
CA ASP A 78 -1.49 16.86 -47.50
C ASP A 78 -1.46 15.62 -48.40
N GLY A 79 -1.86 14.46 -47.86
CA GLY A 79 -1.91 13.18 -48.56
C GLY A 79 -0.58 12.41 -48.63
N SER A 80 0.53 12.99 -48.22
CA SER A 80 1.86 12.34 -48.18
C SER A 80 2.15 11.79 -46.77
N ARG A 81 2.67 10.56 -46.70
CA ARG A 81 3.06 9.93 -45.45
C ARG A 81 4.32 10.55 -44.89
N VAL A 82 4.28 10.93 -43.61
CA VAL A 82 5.41 11.57 -42.92
C VAL A 82 5.65 10.92 -41.54
N PRO A 83 6.89 10.58 -41.18
CA PRO A 83 7.19 9.95 -39.88
C PRO A 83 7.18 10.95 -38.74
N THR A 84 7.42 12.23 -39.02
CA THR A 84 7.49 13.31 -38.04
C THR A 84 7.14 14.63 -38.71
N VAL A 85 6.32 15.45 -38.04
CA VAL A 85 5.88 16.74 -38.55
C VAL A 85 6.04 17.82 -37.50
N GLU A 86 6.68 18.93 -37.84
CA GLU A 86 6.70 20.15 -37.03
C GLU A 86 5.31 20.80 -37.04
N ILE A 87 4.73 20.98 -35.89
CA ILE A 87 3.37 21.54 -35.73
C ILE A 87 3.43 23.07 -35.84
N ARG A 88 2.74 23.61 -36.82
CA ARG A 88 2.55 25.04 -37.05
C ARG A 88 1.08 25.42 -36.87
N ASP A 89 0.82 26.69 -36.66
CA ASP A 89 -0.55 27.19 -36.52
C ASP A 89 -1.38 26.90 -37.79
N GLY A 90 -2.55 26.31 -37.63
CA GLY A 90 -3.44 25.89 -38.72
C GLY A 90 -3.08 24.57 -39.41
N LEU A 91 -2.00 23.88 -39.00
CA LEU A 91 -1.61 22.61 -39.59
C LEU A 91 -2.66 21.54 -39.30
N ALA A 92 -2.92 20.67 -40.29
CA ALA A 92 -3.80 19.52 -40.14
C ALA A 92 -3.11 18.23 -40.60
N ILE A 93 -3.20 17.17 -39.76
CA ILE A 93 -2.75 15.83 -40.16
C ILE A 93 -3.93 14.87 -40.14
N THR A 94 -3.83 13.78 -40.97
CA THR A 94 -4.74 12.63 -40.91
C THR A 94 -3.99 11.39 -40.47
N ILE A 95 -4.68 10.52 -39.74
CA ILE A 95 -4.08 9.32 -39.14
C ILE A 95 -4.62 8.09 -39.86
N GLU A 96 -3.76 7.14 -40.19
CA GLU A 96 -4.05 5.84 -40.82
C GLU A 96 -4.52 5.88 -42.30
N ASP A 97 -5.32 6.84 -42.70
CA ASP A 97 -5.81 6.98 -44.08
C ASP A 97 -5.80 8.46 -44.51
N PRO A 98 -5.20 8.82 -45.66
CA PRO A 98 -5.07 10.21 -46.07
C PRO A 98 -6.39 10.88 -46.43
N ARG A 99 -7.46 10.11 -46.76
CA ARG A 99 -8.76 10.65 -47.16
C ARG A 99 -9.87 10.47 -46.15
N HIS A 100 -9.85 9.37 -45.39
CA HIS A 100 -10.95 8.96 -44.50
C HIS A 100 -10.50 8.80 -43.05
N GLY A 101 -9.21 8.95 -42.71
CA GLY A 101 -8.67 8.81 -41.36
C GLY A 101 -9.07 9.95 -40.41
N PRO A 102 -8.96 9.73 -39.10
CA PRO A 102 -9.17 10.77 -38.11
C PRO A 102 -8.29 11.99 -38.40
N ARG A 103 -8.90 13.16 -38.45
CA ARG A 103 -8.20 14.43 -38.73
C ARG A 103 -7.98 15.22 -37.48
N LEU A 104 -6.73 15.64 -37.25
CA LEU A 104 -6.33 16.55 -36.16
C LEU A 104 -5.93 17.89 -36.75
N VAL A 105 -6.42 18.98 -36.21
CA VAL A 105 -6.04 20.36 -36.60
C VAL A 105 -5.37 21.00 -35.40
N PHE A 106 -4.23 21.64 -35.62
CA PHE A 106 -3.39 22.23 -34.59
C PHE A 106 -3.45 23.77 -34.64
N GLN A 107 -3.46 24.36 -33.43
CA GLN A 107 -3.32 25.79 -33.25
C GLN A 107 -2.29 26.06 -32.16
N VAL A 108 -1.26 26.82 -32.49
CA VAL A 108 -0.16 27.17 -31.58
C VAL A 108 -0.38 28.63 -31.13
N ALA A 109 -0.59 28.86 -29.84
CA ALA A 109 -0.79 30.21 -29.31
C ALA A 109 0.55 30.92 -29.17
N ASP A 110 0.82 31.90 -30.04
CA ASP A 110 1.93 32.83 -29.87
C ASP A 110 1.67 33.79 -28.74
N ALA A 111 2.59 33.91 -27.80
CA ALA A 111 2.49 34.79 -26.60
C ALA A 111 2.54 36.30 -26.93
N GLY A 112 2.30 36.71 -28.19
CA GLY A 112 2.48 38.11 -28.63
C GLY A 112 1.33 38.75 -29.37
N ARG A 113 0.17 38.10 -29.61
CA ARG A 113 -0.95 38.71 -30.32
C ARG A 113 -2.26 38.59 -29.52
N SER A 114 -2.70 39.68 -28.98
CA SER A 114 -4.00 39.92 -28.37
C SER A 114 -5.15 39.52 -29.31
N ALA A 115 -6.13 38.82 -28.74
CA ALA A 115 -7.30 38.24 -29.37
C ALA A 115 -8.02 39.14 -30.35
N ALA A 116 -8.07 38.75 -31.61
CA ALA A 116 -9.12 39.13 -32.53
C ALA A 116 -10.27 38.13 -32.43
N ARG A 117 -11.43 38.62 -32.10
CA ARG A 117 -12.71 37.91 -31.94
C ARG A 117 -13.12 37.25 -33.27
N PRO A 118 -13.46 35.97 -33.30
CA PRO A 118 -13.94 35.32 -34.55
C PRO A 118 -15.33 35.85 -34.93
N PRO A 119 -15.68 35.88 -36.25
CA PRO A 119 -16.95 36.38 -36.73
C PRO A 119 -18.11 35.43 -36.37
N ASN A 120 -19.25 36.02 -35.99
CA ASN A 120 -20.50 35.34 -35.68
C ASN A 120 -21.06 34.57 -36.90
N PRO A 121 -21.71 33.45 -36.69
CA PRO A 121 -22.54 32.81 -37.70
C PRO A 121 -23.86 33.59 -37.89
N PRO A 122 -24.51 33.50 -39.08
CA PRO A 122 -25.64 34.37 -39.44
C PRO A 122 -26.91 34.08 -38.62
N ALA A 123 -27.64 35.15 -38.32
CA ALA A 123 -28.83 35.18 -37.51
C ALA A 123 -30.06 34.61 -38.23
N ALA A 124 -30.93 33.92 -37.50
CA ALA A 124 -32.30 33.57 -37.90
C ALA A 124 -33.27 34.72 -37.57
N PRO A 125 -34.39 34.89 -38.32
CA PRO A 125 -35.20 36.09 -38.33
C PRO A 125 -36.10 36.29 -37.10
N PRO A 126 -36.61 37.53 -36.86
CA PRO A 126 -37.23 37.93 -35.60
C PRO A 126 -38.75 37.66 -35.54
N VAL A 127 -39.22 37.36 -34.31
CA VAL A 127 -40.66 37.37 -33.95
C VAL A 127 -40.94 38.58 -33.05
N PRO A 128 -42.06 39.32 -33.25
CA PRO A 128 -42.28 40.65 -32.68
C PRO A 128 -42.86 40.67 -31.25
N PRO A 129 -42.86 41.82 -30.57
CA PRO A 129 -43.01 41.94 -29.12
C PRO A 129 -44.43 42.17 -28.62
N GLY A 130 -44.74 41.67 -27.46
CA GLY A 130 -45.94 42.02 -26.69
C GLY A 130 -45.54 42.63 -25.34
N ARG A 131 -46.12 43.74 -25.03
CA ARG A 131 -45.82 44.69 -23.95
C ARG A 131 -46.59 44.42 -22.63
N PRO A 132 -46.34 45.11 -21.55
CA PRO A 132 -46.15 44.65 -20.17
C PRO A 132 -47.29 45.01 -19.20
N THR A 133 -47.28 44.45 -18.01
CA THR A 133 -47.86 45.09 -16.82
C THR A 133 -47.28 44.54 -15.51
N ALA A 134 -46.74 45.38 -14.69
CA ALA A 134 -46.55 45.31 -13.25
C ALA A 134 -47.68 46.18 -12.56
N PRO A 135 -47.84 46.29 -11.23
CA PRO A 135 -47.01 46.00 -10.10
C PRO A 135 -47.70 45.42 -8.82
N ASP A 136 -46.90 45.01 -7.87
CA ASP A 136 -46.93 44.93 -6.39
C ASP A 136 -48.08 45.61 -5.59
N PRO A 137 -48.33 45.45 -4.27
CA PRO A 137 -47.58 44.75 -3.20
C PRO A 137 -48.46 44.13 -2.04
N ARG A 138 -47.79 43.48 -1.05
CA ARG A 138 -48.05 43.49 0.43
C ARG A 138 -48.17 42.12 1.13
N VAL A 139 -47.24 41.91 2.02
CA VAL A 139 -47.24 41.05 3.21
C VAL A 139 -48.32 41.48 4.23
N PRO A 140 -48.95 40.64 5.08
CA PRO A 140 -48.29 40.15 6.29
C PRO A 140 -48.70 38.76 6.83
N THR A 141 -47.74 38.20 7.55
CA THR A 141 -47.77 37.35 8.78
C THR A 141 -49.13 36.81 9.30
N GLN A 142 -49.24 35.51 9.57
CA GLN A 142 -49.47 34.96 10.92
C GLN A 142 -49.64 33.43 10.93
N SER A 143 -49.19 32.86 12.05
CA SER A 143 -49.19 31.46 12.49
C SER A 143 -50.56 30.83 12.58
N ALA A 144 -50.70 29.54 12.37
CA ALA A 144 -51.43 28.63 13.24
C ALA A 144 -51.36 27.16 12.78
N THR A 145 -51.04 26.33 13.71
CA THR A 145 -51.22 24.88 13.86
C THR A 145 -52.51 24.30 13.31
N GLN A 146 -52.49 23.17 12.59
CA GLN A 146 -53.36 22.02 12.88
C GLN A 146 -53.30 20.89 11.82
N ARG A 147 -53.10 19.70 12.36
CA ARG A 147 -53.65 18.37 12.00
C ARG A 147 -53.53 17.82 10.57
N MET A 148 -52.85 16.69 10.51
CA MET A 148 -52.98 15.66 9.45
C MET A 148 -54.39 15.10 9.34
N PRO A 149 -54.80 14.74 8.16
CA PRO A 149 -55.63 13.56 7.92
C PRO A 149 -54.98 12.55 6.97
N ALA A 150 -55.46 11.30 7.10
CA ALA A 150 -55.01 10.04 6.60
C ALA A 150 -54.86 9.91 5.06
N ALA A 151 -53.94 9.01 4.67
CA ALA A 151 -53.72 8.56 3.30
C ALA A 151 -54.85 7.72 2.73
N PRO A 152 -55.15 7.82 1.43
CA PRO A 152 -56.00 6.88 0.71
C PRO A 152 -55.18 5.67 0.20
N PRO A 153 -55.87 4.53 -0.11
CA PRO A 153 -55.23 3.24 -0.41
C PRO A 153 -54.62 3.19 -1.83
N PRO A 154 -53.67 2.25 -2.07
CA PRO A 154 -52.94 2.18 -3.32
C PRO A 154 -53.75 1.61 -4.47
N THR A 155 -53.69 2.28 -5.61
CA THR A 155 -54.28 1.85 -6.89
C THR A 155 -53.43 0.75 -7.51
N ALA A 156 -54.10 -0.30 -7.99
CA ALA A 156 -53.51 -1.49 -8.59
C ALA A 156 -52.64 -1.18 -9.83
N LEU A 157 -51.48 -1.82 -9.89
CA LEU A 157 -50.60 -1.86 -11.07
C LEU A 157 -51.21 -2.80 -12.15
N PRO A 158 -51.01 -2.49 -13.44
CA PRO A 158 -51.47 -3.34 -14.54
C PRO A 158 -50.62 -4.63 -14.63
N PRO A 159 -51.17 -5.71 -15.22
CA PRO A 159 -50.54 -7.03 -15.21
C PRO A 159 -49.32 -7.10 -16.13
N VAL A 160 -48.28 -7.74 -15.64
CA VAL A 160 -47.03 -8.05 -16.34
C VAL A 160 -47.33 -9.15 -17.41
N PRO A 161 -46.85 -9.00 -18.66
CA PRO A 161 -46.97 -10.04 -19.68
C PRO A 161 -46.13 -11.28 -19.32
N PRO A 162 -46.57 -12.49 -19.76
CA PRO A 162 -45.88 -13.73 -19.43
C PRO A 162 -44.51 -13.85 -20.10
N PRO A 163 -43.57 -14.57 -19.46
CA PRO A 163 -42.22 -14.76 -20.03
C PRO A 163 -42.25 -15.65 -21.28
N PRO A 164 -41.34 -15.45 -22.23
CA PRO A 164 -41.22 -16.30 -23.42
C PRO A 164 -40.75 -17.73 -23.05
N PRO A 165 -41.05 -18.73 -23.88
CA PRO A 165 -40.71 -20.12 -23.62
C PRO A 165 -39.19 -20.36 -23.66
N PRO A 166 -38.70 -21.37 -22.91
CA PRO A 166 -37.26 -21.63 -22.83
C PRO A 166 -36.68 -22.14 -24.16
N VAL A 167 -35.56 -21.58 -24.54
CA VAL A 167 -34.77 -22.02 -25.71
C VAL A 167 -34.12 -23.37 -25.37
N PRO A 168 -34.18 -24.39 -26.26
CA PRO A 168 -33.51 -25.66 -26.02
C PRO A 168 -31.97 -25.50 -25.93
N PRO A 169 -31.31 -26.34 -25.10
CA PRO A 169 -29.86 -26.24 -24.92
C PRO A 169 -29.11 -26.63 -26.22
N PRO A 170 -27.99 -25.98 -26.53
CA PRO A 170 -27.16 -26.35 -27.66
C PRO A 170 -26.51 -27.72 -27.46
N ALA A 171 -26.40 -28.47 -28.55
CA ALA A 171 -25.80 -29.80 -28.58
C ALA A 171 -24.32 -29.75 -28.17
N PRO A 172 -23.78 -30.79 -27.49
CA PRO A 172 -22.39 -30.82 -27.05
C PRO A 172 -21.42 -30.81 -28.24
N PRO A 173 -20.32 -30.07 -28.15
CA PRO A 173 -19.29 -30.07 -29.19
C PRO A 173 -18.57 -31.42 -29.25
N ALA A 174 -18.22 -31.82 -30.47
CA ALA A 174 -17.45 -33.03 -30.76
C ALA A 174 -16.08 -33.04 -30.07
N PRO A 175 -15.55 -34.20 -29.63
CA PRO A 175 -14.28 -34.26 -28.94
C PRO A 175 -13.10 -33.77 -29.78
N ALA A 176 -12.33 -32.85 -29.21
CA ALA A 176 -11.07 -32.38 -29.79
C ALA A 176 -10.00 -33.48 -29.78
N PRO A 177 -9.10 -33.56 -30.77
CA PRO A 177 -8.02 -34.54 -30.78
C PRO A 177 -7.05 -34.35 -29.61
N GLU A 178 -6.66 -35.46 -28.99
CA GLU A 178 -5.71 -35.49 -27.87
C GLU A 178 -4.36 -34.84 -28.23
N PRO A 179 -3.80 -33.99 -27.38
CA PRO A 179 -2.44 -33.49 -27.56
C PRO A 179 -1.40 -34.60 -27.29
N PRO A 180 -0.25 -34.59 -27.98
CA PRO A 180 0.76 -35.62 -27.81
C PRO A 180 1.33 -35.61 -26.37
N LYS A 181 1.50 -36.81 -25.80
CA LYS A 181 2.06 -37.03 -24.47
C LYS A 181 3.45 -36.42 -24.35
N GLY A 182 3.59 -35.40 -23.54
CA GLY A 182 4.88 -34.79 -23.22
C GLY A 182 5.71 -35.68 -22.27
N PRO A 183 7.03 -35.51 -22.24
CA PRO A 183 7.95 -36.34 -21.48
C PRO A 183 7.71 -36.28 -19.97
N GLY A 184 7.90 -37.42 -19.30
CA GLY A 184 7.59 -37.65 -17.90
C GLY A 184 8.39 -36.78 -16.91
N LEU A 185 7.91 -36.70 -15.67
CA LEU A 185 8.46 -35.88 -14.56
C LEU A 185 9.95 -36.14 -14.28
N ILE A 186 10.46 -37.35 -14.56
CA ILE A 186 11.87 -37.74 -14.35
C ILE A 186 12.78 -37.09 -15.40
N GLU A 187 12.32 -36.96 -16.64
CA GLU A 187 13.08 -36.33 -17.71
C GLU A 187 13.21 -34.80 -17.55
N ARG A 188 12.22 -34.14 -16.90
CA ARG A 188 12.29 -32.72 -16.55
C ARG A 188 13.28 -32.39 -15.42
N MET A 189 13.58 -33.34 -14.54
CA MET A 189 14.58 -33.16 -13.49
C MET A 189 16.02 -33.34 -13.95
N ILE A 190 16.26 -34.11 -15.02
CA ILE A 190 17.60 -34.35 -15.57
C ILE A 190 18.07 -33.22 -16.49
N THR A 191 17.16 -32.60 -17.25
CA THR A 191 17.50 -31.49 -18.14
C THR A 191 17.74 -30.15 -17.45
N SER A 192 17.30 -29.97 -16.21
CA SER A 192 17.56 -28.73 -15.44
C SER A 192 18.98 -28.65 -14.83
N LYS A 193 19.72 -29.76 -14.75
CA LYS A 193 21.07 -29.79 -14.16
C LYS A 193 22.23 -29.61 -15.17
N LEU A 194 21.97 -29.56 -16.46
CA LEU A 194 23.01 -29.48 -17.52
C LEU A 194 23.09 -28.14 -18.23
N ARG A 195 22.45 -27.06 -17.73
CA ARG A 195 22.54 -25.74 -18.35
C ARG A 195 23.09 -24.65 -17.42
N ALA A 196 24.20 -24.97 -16.79
CA ALA A 196 25.03 -24.01 -16.06
C ALA A 196 26.42 -23.95 -16.71
N GLN A 197 26.49 -23.52 -17.97
CA GLN A 197 27.74 -23.07 -18.60
C GLN A 197 27.57 -21.61 -19.00
N ARG A 198 28.50 -20.80 -18.47
CA ARG A 198 28.66 -19.37 -18.76
C ARG A 198 28.85 -19.12 -20.26
N PRO A 199 28.23 -18.12 -20.86
CA PRO A 199 28.74 -17.51 -22.06
C PRO A 199 29.67 -16.34 -21.70
N SER A 200 30.86 -16.41 -22.23
CA SER A 200 31.85 -15.36 -22.31
C SER A 200 31.30 -14.15 -23.08
N PHE A 201 31.59 -12.96 -22.56
CA PHE A 201 31.37 -11.70 -23.25
C PHE A 201 32.13 -11.67 -24.58
N ARG A 202 31.40 -11.52 -25.67
CA ARG A 202 31.89 -10.95 -26.92
C ARG A 202 31.20 -9.61 -27.09
N THR A 203 32.00 -8.58 -27.16
CA THR A 203 31.66 -7.25 -27.61
C THR A 203 31.25 -7.31 -29.08
N ASP A 204 29.95 -7.06 -29.34
CA ASP A 204 29.48 -6.60 -30.64
C ASP A 204 28.72 -5.28 -30.42
N GLU A 205 29.43 -4.20 -30.72
CA GLU A 205 28.87 -2.89 -31.01
C GLU A 205 28.12 -2.98 -32.35
N ALA A 206 26.84 -3.15 -32.32
CA ALA A 206 25.85 -2.72 -33.30
C ALA A 206 24.48 -3.35 -32.98
N ASN A 207 23.71 -2.68 -32.12
CA ASN A 207 22.25 -2.57 -32.12
C ASN A 207 21.71 -2.02 -30.80
N SER A 208 22.12 -0.81 -30.47
CA SER A 208 21.58 -0.06 -29.34
C SER A 208 20.43 0.85 -29.78
N THR A 209 19.33 0.29 -30.27
CA THR A 209 18.15 1.08 -30.62
C THR A 209 16.83 0.51 -30.09
N HIS A 210 16.81 0.03 -28.84
CA HIS A 210 15.57 -0.15 -28.09
C HIS A 210 15.74 0.21 -26.62
N ARG A 211 16.34 1.36 -26.35
CA ARG A 211 16.07 2.09 -25.12
C ARG A 211 14.72 2.75 -25.30
N LEU A 212 13.69 2.18 -24.71
CA LEU A 212 12.47 2.93 -24.42
C LEU A 212 12.90 4.24 -23.76
N PRO A 213 12.57 5.42 -24.32
CA PRO A 213 12.93 6.69 -23.74
C PRO A 213 12.09 6.90 -22.48
N LEU A 214 12.50 6.34 -21.34
CA LEU A 214 12.11 6.77 -20.01
C LEU A 214 12.88 8.05 -19.64
N ARG A 215 13.27 8.85 -20.61
CA ARG A 215 13.87 10.17 -20.41
C ARG A 215 12.77 11.21 -20.42
N THR A 216 12.31 11.58 -19.22
CA THR A 216 12.22 12.96 -18.73
C THR A 216 11.53 13.97 -19.66
N ALA A 217 10.24 13.83 -19.89
CA ALA A 217 9.38 14.99 -19.89
C ALA A 217 9.08 15.31 -18.41
N ALA A 218 9.07 16.59 -18.02
CA ALA A 218 8.67 16.98 -16.69
C ALA A 218 7.32 16.33 -16.37
N ARG A 219 7.32 15.37 -15.43
CA ARG A 219 6.14 14.54 -15.12
C ARG A 219 5.12 15.30 -14.29
N THR A 220 5.41 16.55 -13.98
CA THR A 220 4.68 17.35 -13.03
C THR A 220 4.61 18.81 -13.48
N THR A 221 3.47 19.45 -13.23
CA THR A 221 3.32 20.91 -13.34
C THR A 221 3.78 21.63 -12.07
N GLY A 222 4.15 20.88 -11.06
CA GLY A 222 4.66 21.37 -9.80
C GLY A 222 3.71 21.15 -8.63
N VAL A 223 4.14 21.65 -7.48
CA VAL A 223 3.40 21.58 -6.22
C VAL A 223 3.07 22.99 -5.77
N VAL A 224 1.81 23.23 -5.45
CA VAL A 224 1.35 24.51 -4.90
C VAL A 224 0.72 24.27 -3.54
N ALA A 225 1.28 24.91 -2.52
CA ALA A 225 0.71 25.00 -1.18
C ALA A 225 0.14 26.41 -1.01
N TYR A 226 -1.14 26.53 -0.66
CA TYR A 226 -1.83 27.79 -0.51
C TYR A 226 -2.48 27.91 0.86
N GLN A 227 -2.04 28.89 1.64
CA GLN A 227 -2.53 29.25 2.98
C GLN A 227 -2.75 28.05 3.92
N LEU A 228 -1.80 27.11 3.91
CA LEU A 228 -1.89 25.90 4.74
C LEU A 228 -1.86 26.25 6.22
N GLY A 229 -2.87 25.79 6.94
CA GLY A 229 -2.95 25.82 8.38
C GLY A 229 -3.23 24.45 8.97
N LEU A 230 -2.72 24.21 10.16
CA LEU A 230 -2.97 23.00 10.94
C LEU A 230 -3.20 23.36 12.40
N SER A 231 -4.36 22.98 12.93
CA SER A 231 -4.66 23.04 14.37
C SER A 231 -4.76 21.63 14.93
N VAL A 232 -4.16 21.42 16.11
CA VAL A 232 -4.17 20.14 16.84
C VAL A 232 -4.59 20.42 18.25
N ASP A 233 -5.65 19.76 18.71
CA ASP A 233 -6.20 19.94 20.07
C ASP A 233 -6.45 21.41 20.44
N GLY A 234 -6.92 22.22 19.46
CA GLY A 234 -7.19 23.65 19.62
C GLY A 234 -5.96 24.57 19.52
N HIS A 235 -4.75 24.02 19.40
CA HIS A 235 -3.53 24.79 19.23
C HIS A 235 -3.10 24.86 17.77
N GLU A 236 -2.84 26.07 17.29
CA GLU A 236 -2.34 26.32 15.95
C GLU A 236 -0.88 25.82 15.84
N THR A 237 -0.69 24.78 15.03
CA THR A 237 0.64 24.19 14.81
C THR A 237 1.33 24.81 13.61
N LEU A 238 0.58 25.06 12.53
CA LEU A 238 1.03 25.71 11.30
C LEU A 238 -0.01 26.76 10.88
N SER A 239 0.44 27.90 10.35
CA SER A 239 -0.43 29.03 9.99
C SER A 239 -0.02 29.69 8.68
N GLY A 240 -0.94 29.73 7.71
CA GLY A 240 -0.84 30.54 6.50
C GLY A 240 0.36 30.24 5.60
N ILE A 241 0.81 28.99 5.54
CA ILE A 241 1.99 28.61 4.76
C ILE A 241 1.62 28.55 3.27
N SER A 242 2.30 29.35 2.46
CA SER A 242 2.11 29.39 1.01
C SER A 242 3.45 29.35 0.30
N PHE A 243 3.61 28.42 -0.65
CA PHE A 243 4.76 28.34 -1.54
C PHE A 243 4.46 27.53 -2.79
N THR A 244 5.28 27.71 -3.81
CA THR A 244 5.23 26.93 -5.05
C THR A 244 6.59 26.26 -5.27
N ALA A 245 6.59 24.96 -5.53
CA ALA A 245 7.76 24.20 -5.92
C ALA A 245 7.60 23.74 -7.38
N LYS A 246 8.52 24.17 -8.24
CA LYS A 246 8.50 23.88 -9.68
C LYS A 246 9.00 22.46 -9.95
N PRO A 247 8.63 21.86 -11.10
CA PRO A 247 9.23 20.60 -11.54
C PRO A 247 10.75 20.70 -11.62
N GLY A 248 11.42 19.65 -11.18
CA GLY A 248 12.89 19.64 -11.21
C GLY A 248 13.56 20.39 -10.08
N THR A 249 12.82 20.94 -9.12
CA THR A 249 13.37 21.70 -8.00
C THR A 249 13.43 20.89 -6.71
N MET A 250 14.39 21.22 -5.89
CA MET A 250 14.57 20.71 -4.54
C MET A 250 14.35 21.84 -3.52
N THR A 251 13.33 21.69 -2.67
CA THR A 251 12.98 22.64 -1.61
C THR A 251 13.38 22.08 -0.25
N ALA A 252 14.17 22.83 0.51
CA ALA A 252 14.45 22.53 1.91
C ALA A 252 13.44 23.22 2.81
N VAL A 253 12.81 22.48 3.70
CA VAL A 253 11.99 23.00 4.81
C VAL A 253 12.85 22.96 6.07
N ILE A 254 13.16 24.11 6.63
CA ILE A 254 13.98 24.22 7.84
C ILE A 254 13.23 25.01 8.92
N GLY A 255 13.47 24.67 10.18
CA GLY A 255 12.83 25.33 11.29
C GLY A 255 13.32 24.78 12.63
N PRO A 256 13.15 25.55 13.73
CA PRO A 256 13.61 25.14 15.05
C PRO A 256 12.82 23.94 15.62
N SER A 257 11.67 23.59 15.04
CA SER A 257 10.82 22.49 15.47
C SER A 257 10.70 21.40 14.40
N ALA A 258 11.39 20.27 14.62
CA ALA A 258 11.28 19.10 13.75
C ALA A 258 9.83 18.59 13.63
N ALA A 259 9.03 18.69 14.68
CA ALA A 259 7.63 18.25 14.67
C ALA A 259 6.77 19.10 13.71
N ARG A 260 7.01 20.42 13.64
CA ARG A 260 6.30 21.31 12.70
C ARG A 260 6.76 21.11 11.26
N ASN A 261 8.07 20.92 11.06
CA ASN A 261 8.60 20.58 9.75
C ASN A 261 7.96 19.27 9.23
N ALA A 262 7.92 18.22 10.07
CA ALA A 262 7.28 16.95 9.74
C ALA A 262 5.77 17.12 9.50
N ALA A 263 5.08 17.95 10.29
CA ALA A 263 3.64 18.23 10.11
C ALA A 263 3.35 18.89 8.73
N LEU A 264 4.21 19.80 8.27
CA LEU A 264 4.07 20.36 6.92
C LEU A 264 4.27 19.27 5.86
N LEU A 265 5.26 18.40 6.03
CA LEU A 265 5.47 17.27 5.10
C LEU A 265 4.27 16.31 5.08
N GLU A 266 3.62 16.07 6.23
CA GLU A 266 2.41 15.25 6.31
C GLU A 266 1.23 15.86 5.54
N LEU A 267 1.09 17.21 5.58
CA LEU A 267 0.09 17.92 4.77
C LEU A 267 0.38 17.79 3.27
N LEU A 268 1.64 17.99 2.86
CA LEU A 268 2.05 17.87 1.45
C LEU A 268 1.88 16.44 0.92
N ALA A 269 2.11 15.46 1.79
CA ALA A 269 1.97 14.05 1.47
C ALA A 269 0.51 13.55 1.45
N GLY A 270 -0.46 14.36 1.88
CA GLY A 270 -1.86 13.95 2.01
C GLY A 270 -2.12 12.93 3.14
N THR A 271 -1.15 12.72 4.02
CA THR A 271 -1.29 11.79 5.17
C THR A 271 -2.03 12.42 6.34
N ARG A 272 -2.13 13.73 6.35
CA ARG A 272 -2.86 14.54 7.33
C ARG A 272 -3.66 15.62 6.60
N THR A 273 -4.90 15.85 7.01
CA THR A 273 -5.75 16.88 6.42
C THR A 273 -5.42 18.26 7.01
N PRO A 274 -5.31 19.33 6.20
CA PRO A 274 -5.12 20.68 6.71
C PRO A 274 -6.41 21.18 7.39
N SER A 275 -6.27 22.05 8.39
CA SER A 275 -7.40 22.77 8.99
C SER A 275 -7.86 23.93 8.12
N SER A 276 -6.96 24.50 7.32
CA SER A 276 -7.23 25.55 6.32
C SER A 276 -6.25 25.45 5.16
N GLY A 277 -6.61 26.04 4.04
CA GLY A 277 -5.78 26.09 2.84
C GLY A 277 -5.89 24.82 1.98
N ARG A 278 -5.02 24.72 0.97
CA ARG A 278 -5.04 23.65 -0.04
C ARG A 278 -3.65 23.30 -0.53
N VAL A 279 -3.45 22.02 -0.86
CA VAL A 279 -2.24 21.52 -1.55
C VAL A 279 -2.66 20.91 -2.88
N THR A 280 -1.99 21.31 -3.94
CA THR A 280 -2.14 20.66 -5.26
C THR A 280 -0.81 20.10 -5.75
N VAL A 281 -0.88 18.91 -6.35
CA VAL A 281 0.22 18.27 -7.08
C VAL A 281 -0.26 18.04 -8.50
N ASP A 282 0.46 18.55 -9.49
CA ASP A 282 0.06 18.51 -10.90
C ASP A 282 -1.31 19.16 -11.17
N GLY A 283 -1.70 20.15 -10.37
CA GLY A 283 -3.01 20.81 -10.47
C GLY A 283 -4.15 20.04 -9.79
N HIS A 284 -3.91 18.89 -9.16
CA HIS A 284 -4.94 18.10 -8.47
C HIS A 284 -4.84 18.25 -6.96
N ASP A 285 -5.98 18.33 -6.30
CA ASP A 285 -6.04 18.47 -4.85
C ASP A 285 -5.64 17.15 -4.15
N VAL A 286 -4.59 17.22 -3.34
CA VAL A 286 -4.03 16.07 -2.64
C VAL A 286 -5.01 15.43 -1.67
N HIS A 287 -5.85 16.23 -1.02
CA HIS A 287 -6.76 15.78 0.03
C HIS A 287 -8.14 15.40 -0.51
N ALA A 288 -8.55 15.97 -1.65
CA ALA A 288 -9.77 15.59 -2.35
C ALA A 288 -9.61 14.26 -3.12
N GLU A 289 -8.40 13.97 -3.62
CA GLU A 289 -8.13 12.80 -4.45
C GLU A 289 -7.06 11.85 -3.84
N PRO A 290 -7.18 11.38 -2.60
CA PRO A 290 -6.11 10.64 -1.93
C PRO A 290 -5.78 9.31 -2.62
N ALA A 291 -6.72 8.71 -3.31
CA ALA A 291 -6.50 7.47 -4.04
C ALA A 291 -5.64 7.67 -5.31
N ALA A 292 -5.88 8.74 -6.06
CA ALA A 292 -5.11 9.09 -7.25
C ALA A 292 -3.68 9.53 -6.88
N MET A 293 -3.52 10.20 -5.74
CA MET A 293 -2.23 10.71 -5.26
C MET A 293 -1.27 9.62 -4.76
N ARG A 294 -1.74 8.41 -4.42
CA ARG A 294 -0.91 7.30 -3.88
C ARG A 294 0.27 6.92 -4.77
N ALA A 295 0.11 6.99 -6.08
CA ALA A 295 1.19 6.64 -7.02
C ALA A 295 2.06 7.85 -7.39
N ARG A 296 1.62 9.07 -7.07
CA ARG A 296 2.26 10.33 -7.48
C ARG A 296 3.05 11.00 -6.37
N ILE A 297 2.82 10.61 -5.14
CA ILE A 297 3.53 11.15 -3.98
C ILE A 297 4.32 10.02 -3.31
N GLY A 298 5.64 10.19 -3.28
CA GLY A 298 6.55 9.34 -2.52
C GLY A 298 6.81 9.94 -1.15
N VAL A 299 6.80 9.12 -0.09
CA VAL A 299 7.00 9.59 1.28
C VAL A 299 8.07 8.79 1.97
N VAL A 300 9.19 9.44 2.28
CA VAL A 300 10.29 8.85 3.05
C VAL A 300 10.35 9.51 4.41
N SER A 301 10.01 8.75 5.44
CA SER A 301 10.04 9.22 6.83
C SER A 301 11.45 9.11 7.43
N ARG A 302 11.71 9.90 8.48
CA ARG A 302 12.94 9.90 9.26
C ARG A 302 13.39 8.51 9.68
N GLU A 303 12.44 7.68 10.12
CA GLU A 303 12.70 6.28 10.43
C GLU A 303 12.45 5.41 9.20
N GLU A 304 13.41 4.60 8.84
CA GLU A 304 13.33 3.71 7.68
C GLU A 304 12.29 2.60 7.92
N ARG A 305 11.19 2.64 7.18
CA ARG A 305 10.10 1.65 7.25
C ARG A 305 10.40 0.49 6.31
N LEU A 306 11.41 -0.33 6.64
CA LEU A 306 11.94 -1.40 5.79
C LEU A 306 11.88 -2.76 6.48
N HIS A 307 11.60 -3.83 5.71
CA HIS A 307 11.78 -5.20 6.16
C HIS A 307 13.27 -5.56 6.17
N ARG A 308 13.95 -5.35 7.28
CA ARG A 308 15.41 -5.49 7.42
C ARG A 308 15.98 -6.88 7.09
N ARG A 309 15.12 -7.92 7.01
CA ARG A 309 15.51 -9.31 6.71
C ARG A 309 15.53 -9.61 5.20
N LEU A 310 14.86 -8.81 4.38
CA LEU A 310 14.89 -8.93 2.92
C LEU A 310 16.20 -8.39 2.35
N THR A 311 16.54 -8.82 1.12
CA THR A 311 17.57 -8.16 0.31
C THR A 311 17.01 -6.89 -0.32
N VAL A 312 17.88 -6.02 -0.82
CA VAL A 312 17.47 -4.77 -1.49
C VAL A 312 16.55 -5.09 -2.66
N GLU A 313 16.96 -6.01 -3.53
CA GLU A 313 16.15 -6.42 -4.69
C GLU A 313 14.79 -6.99 -4.29
N GLN A 314 14.75 -7.89 -3.28
CA GLN A 314 13.49 -8.46 -2.80
C GLN A 314 12.54 -7.37 -2.30
N ALA A 315 13.05 -6.38 -1.56
CA ALA A 315 12.23 -5.27 -1.07
C ALA A 315 11.67 -4.42 -2.21
N LEU A 316 12.48 -4.13 -3.24
CA LEU A 316 12.06 -3.38 -4.42
C LEU A 316 11.07 -4.17 -5.28
N ARG A 317 11.28 -5.48 -5.47
CA ARG A 317 10.32 -6.34 -6.20
C ARG A 317 8.96 -6.39 -5.50
N TYR A 318 8.93 -6.53 -4.17
CA TYR A 318 7.68 -6.46 -3.41
C TYR A 318 7.02 -5.08 -3.51
N ALA A 319 7.80 -4.01 -3.48
CA ALA A 319 7.27 -2.66 -3.67
C ALA A 319 6.69 -2.46 -5.09
N ALA A 320 7.40 -2.93 -6.12
CA ALA A 320 6.95 -2.86 -7.51
C ALA A 320 5.64 -3.65 -7.73
N GLU A 321 5.52 -4.86 -7.16
CA GLU A 321 4.32 -5.68 -7.28
C GLU A 321 3.09 -5.05 -6.60
N LEU A 322 3.29 -4.32 -5.48
CA LEU A 322 2.20 -3.66 -4.76
C LEU A 322 1.80 -2.31 -5.37
N ARG A 323 2.77 -1.55 -5.90
CA ARG A 323 2.58 -0.14 -6.27
C ARG A 323 2.34 0.11 -7.75
N LEU A 324 2.86 -0.76 -8.61
CA LEU A 324 2.65 -0.65 -10.06
C LEU A 324 1.28 -1.23 -10.44
N PRO A 325 0.69 -0.76 -11.55
CA PRO A 325 -0.59 -1.27 -12.04
C PRO A 325 -0.61 -2.81 -12.14
N PRO A 326 -1.74 -3.47 -11.85
CA PRO A 326 -1.86 -4.94 -11.88
C PRO A 326 -1.54 -5.57 -13.23
N GLU A 327 -1.68 -4.82 -14.32
CA GLU A 327 -1.43 -5.21 -15.71
C GLU A 327 0.07 -5.23 -16.04
N THR A 328 0.92 -4.59 -15.22
CA THR A 328 2.37 -4.56 -15.46
C THR A 328 2.95 -5.96 -15.44
N SER A 329 3.64 -6.37 -16.52
CA SER A 329 4.25 -7.69 -16.60
C SER A 329 5.40 -7.87 -15.60
N ALA A 330 5.78 -9.11 -15.31
CA ALA A 330 6.91 -9.40 -14.42
C ALA A 330 8.21 -8.81 -14.95
N GLU A 331 8.44 -8.90 -16.25
CA GLU A 331 9.62 -8.38 -16.94
C GLU A 331 9.69 -6.84 -16.90
N GLN A 332 8.52 -6.18 -17.04
CA GLN A 332 8.45 -4.72 -16.90
C GLN A 332 8.76 -4.29 -15.46
N ARG A 333 8.22 -5.01 -14.45
CA ARG A 333 8.55 -4.75 -13.05
C ARG A 333 10.03 -4.95 -12.76
N ASP A 334 10.65 -6.02 -13.27
CA ASP A 334 12.07 -6.28 -13.08
C ASP A 334 12.94 -5.21 -13.77
N ARG A 335 12.53 -4.71 -14.94
CA ARG A 335 13.20 -3.56 -15.59
C ARG A 335 13.13 -2.30 -14.75
N VAL A 336 11.95 -1.95 -14.21
CA VAL A 336 11.80 -0.79 -13.32
C VAL A 336 12.68 -0.94 -12.08
N VAL A 337 12.71 -2.11 -11.47
CA VAL A 337 13.56 -2.40 -10.30
C VAL A 337 15.04 -2.25 -10.67
N GLY A 338 15.48 -2.78 -11.82
CA GLY A 338 16.86 -2.62 -12.30
C GLY A 338 17.25 -1.15 -12.49
N GLN A 339 16.39 -0.36 -13.15
CA GLN A 339 16.62 1.07 -13.36
C GLN A 339 16.72 1.85 -12.04
N VAL A 340 15.85 1.57 -11.06
CA VAL A 340 15.90 2.24 -9.76
C VAL A 340 17.17 1.85 -8.99
N LEU A 341 17.62 0.59 -9.08
CA LEU A 341 18.88 0.15 -8.47
C LEU A 341 20.08 0.91 -9.06
N ASP A 342 20.11 1.07 -10.39
CA ASP A 342 21.20 1.77 -11.09
C ASP A 342 21.18 3.28 -10.78
N GLU A 343 20.01 3.92 -10.76
CA GLU A 343 19.87 5.35 -10.47
C GLU A 343 20.30 5.75 -9.06
N LEU A 344 20.20 4.84 -8.08
CA LEU A 344 20.54 5.10 -6.70
C LEU A 344 21.86 4.43 -6.27
N ASP A 345 22.64 3.94 -7.21
CA ASP A 345 23.93 3.27 -6.98
C ASP A 345 23.81 2.04 -6.04
N LEU A 346 22.65 1.32 -6.11
CA LEU A 346 22.34 0.17 -5.26
C LEU A 346 22.65 -1.19 -5.90
N THR A 347 23.16 -1.22 -7.13
CA THR A 347 23.38 -2.45 -7.91
C THR A 347 24.36 -3.39 -7.24
N THR A 348 25.43 -2.87 -6.64
CA THR A 348 26.42 -3.64 -5.88
C THR A 348 25.87 -4.25 -4.60
N HIS A 349 24.78 -3.68 -4.07
CA HIS A 349 24.12 -4.11 -2.84
C HIS A 349 22.85 -4.92 -3.08
N ARG A 350 22.54 -5.24 -4.35
CA ARG A 350 21.31 -5.92 -4.81
C ARG A 350 20.91 -7.11 -3.94
N ASP A 351 21.87 -8.02 -3.69
CA ASP A 351 21.65 -9.26 -2.93
C ASP A 351 21.97 -9.13 -1.44
N THR A 352 22.39 -7.93 -1.00
CA THR A 352 22.72 -7.67 0.40
C THR A 352 21.44 -7.50 1.22
N ARG A 353 21.38 -8.16 2.39
CA ARG A 353 20.25 -7.97 3.32
C ARG A 353 20.27 -6.56 3.90
N ILE A 354 19.11 -5.89 3.93
CA ILE A 354 18.94 -4.49 4.37
C ILE A 354 19.53 -4.27 5.78
N ARG A 355 19.47 -5.26 6.68
CA ARG A 355 20.07 -5.16 8.02
C ARG A 355 21.59 -5.01 8.04
N LYS A 356 22.27 -5.42 6.96
CA LYS A 356 23.72 -5.40 6.82
C LYS A 356 24.24 -4.15 6.09
N LEU A 357 23.32 -3.35 5.54
CA LEU A 357 23.67 -2.14 4.79
C LEU A 357 24.17 -1.04 5.72
N ALA A 358 25.10 -0.25 5.21
CA ALA A 358 25.50 1.01 5.82
C ALA A 358 24.29 1.98 5.89
N PRO A 359 24.27 2.91 6.85
CA PRO A 359 23.10 3.77 7.07
C PRO A 359 22.66 4.56 5.83
N GLU A 360 23.59 5.14 5.06
CA GLU A 360 23.32 5.88 3.83
C GLU A 360 22.70 4.98 2.74
N VAL A 361 23.27 3.78 2.53
CA VAL A 361 22.75 2.82 1.53
C VAL A 361 21.35 2.34 1.92
N ARG A 362 21.10 2.17 3.21
CA ARG A 362 19.78 1.82 3.73
C ARG A 362 18.78 2.97 3.52
N ARG A 363 19.22 4.23 3.68
CA ARG A 363 18.42 5.42 3.36
C ARG A 363 18.10 5.49 1.86
N CYS A 364 19.09 5.25 1.00
CA CYS A 364 18.89 5.15 -0.44
C CYS A 364 17.94 4.00 -0.81
N THR A 365 17.98 2.87 -0.09
CA THR A 365 17.00 1.77 -0.29
C THR A 365 15.57 2.20 0.07
N ALA A 366 15.39 3.02 1.11
CA ALA A 366 14.06 3.56 1.44
C ALA A 366 13.55 4.52 0.36
N LEU A 367 14.42 5.38 -0.19
CA LEU A 367 14.12 6.22 -1.35
C LEU A 367 13.77 5.38 -2.58
N ALA A 368 14.54 4.32 -2.86
CA ALA A 368 14.31 3.42 -3.99
C ALA A 368 12.91 2.84 -4.03
N ILE A 369 12.38 2.43 -2.87
CA ILE A 369 11.02 1.89 -2.74
C ILE A 369 9.95 2.91 -3.15
N GLU A 370 10.14 4.19 -2.81
CA GLU A 370 9.20 5.25 -3.19
C GLU A 370 9.35 5.63 -4.68
N LEU A 371 10.54 5.53 -5.23
CA LEU A 371 10.85 5.89 -6.61
C LEU A 371 10.41 4.85 -7.66
N VAL A 372 10.00 3.65 -7.24
CA VAL A 372 9.47 2.62 -8.15
C VAL A 372 8.27 3.14 -8.97
N THR A 373 7.44 4.00 -8.39
CA THR A 373 6.28 4.60 -9.08
C THR A 373 6.62 5.86 -9.87
N ARG A 374 7.86 6.34 -9.82
CA ARG A 374 8.27 7.61 -10.43
C ARG A 374 7.36 8.77 -10.00
N PRO A 375 7.31 9.10 -8.71
CA PRO A 375 6.39 10.08 -8.18
C PRO A 375 6.66 11.49 -8.73
N SER A 376 5.61 12.31 -8.85
CA SER A 376 5.71 13.73 -9.17
C SER A 376 6.27 14.54 -8.02
N LEU A 377 5.89 14.17 -6.78
CA LEU A 377 6.36 14.76 -5.53
C LEU A 377 7.04 13.71 -4.66
N LEU A 378 8.26 14.00 -4.22
CA LEU A 378 8.99 13.21 -3.22
C LEU A 378 9.15 14.03 -1.94
N VAL A 379 8.50 13.59 -0.88
CA VAL A 379 8.56 14.20 0.45
C VAL A 379 9.50 13.40 1.33
N VAL A 380 10.53 14.04 1.88
CA VAL A 380 11.59 13.36 2.65
C VAL A 380 11.77 14.03 4.00
N ASP A 381 11.52 13.30 5.06
CA ASP A 381 11.70 13.78 6.42
C ASP A 381 13.08 13.38 6.95
N GLU A 382 13.89 14.38 7.29
CA GLU A 382 15.25 14.24 7.84
C GLU A 382 16.13 13.25 7.03
N PRO A 383 16.38 13.52 5.73
CA PRO A 383 17.12 12.58 4.86
C PRO A 383 18.51 12.23 5.37
N THR A 384 19.14 13.13 6.11
CA THR A 384 20.54 13.06 6.54
C THR A 384 20.72 12.82 8.04
N ALA A 385 19.64 12.61 8.77
CA ALA A 385 19.70 12.37 10.22
C ALA A 385 20.53 11.13 10.58
N GLY A 386 21.51 11.32 11.49
CA GLY A 386 22.38 10.23 11.97
C GLY A 386 23.49 9.81 11.00
N LEU A 387 23.70 10.55 9.92
CA LEU A 387 24.75 10.31 8.93
C LEU A 387 25.95 11.24 9.18
N ASN A 388 27.17 10.80 8.82
CA ASN A 388 28.35 11.66 8.78
C ASN A 388 28.33 12.57 7.53
N ALA A 389 29.22 13.57 7.47
CA ALA A 389 29.22 14.58 6.42
C ALA A 389 29.36 14.02 4.99
N ALA A 390 30.14 12.95 4.81
CA ALA A 390 30.31 12.32 3.50
C ALA A 390 29.03 11.58 3.07
N GLN A 391 28.40 10.85 4.00
CA GLN A 391 27.14 10.14 3.81
C GLN A 391 25.99 11.11 3.56
N GLN A 392 25.93 12.24 4.27
CA GLN A 392 24.96 13.31 4.06
C GLN A 392 25.02 13.84 2.64
N ARG A 393 26.23 14.22 2.18
CA ARG A 393 26.44 14.70 0.81
C ARG A 393 26.02 13.67 -0.23
N HIS A 394 26.30 12.40 0.00
CA HIS A 394 25.85 11.32 -0.90
C HIS A 394 24.33 11.27 -1.02
N VAL A 395 23.60 11.24 0.11
CA VAL A 395 22.12 11.19 0.10
C VAL A 395 21.53 12.44 -0.53
N MET A 396 22.09 13.63 -0.24
CA MET A 396 21.62 14.88 -0.84
C MET A 396 21.90 14.93 -2.36
N ALA A 397 23.04 14.41 -2.82
CA ALA A 397 23.33 14.28 -4.25
C ALA A 397 22.35 13.32 -4.96
N VAL A 398 21.95 12.22 -4.32
CA VAL A 398 20.91 11.31 -4.82
C VAL A 398 19.57 12.04 -4.94
N LEU A 399 19.14 12.79 -3.93
CA LEU A 399 17.92 13.59 -3.97
C LEU A 399 17.96 14.66 -5.07
N ARG A 400 19.12 15.36 -5.21
CA ARG A 400 19.32 16.33 -6.29
C ARG A 400 19.20 15.68 -7.67
N ARG A 401 19.78 14.48 -7.83
CA ARG A 401 19.67 13.71 -9.08
C ARG A 401 18.20 13.41 -9.41
N GLN A 402 17.39 13.05 -8.40
CA GLN A 402 15.95 12.81 -8.60
C GLN A 402 15.21 14.09 -8.98
N ALA A 403 15.55 15.24 -8.38
CA ALA A 403 14.99 16.52 -8.79
C ALA A 403 15.36 16.80 -10.26
N ASN A 404 16.62 16.66 -10.66
CA ASN A 404 17.08 16.87 -12.05
C ASN A 404 16.37 15.96 -13.06
N LEU A 405 15.84 14.81 -12.62
CA LEU A 405 14.98 13.91 -13.41
C LEU A 405 13.52 14.41 -13.51
N GLY A 406 13.18 15.57 -13.00
CA GLY A 406 11.87 16.22 -13.11
C GLY A 406 10.94 16.01 -11.91
N CYS A 407 11.35 15.30 -10.85
CA CYS A 407 10.60 15.17 -9.62
C CYS A 407 10.65 16.48 -8.81
N VAL A 408 9.57 16.86 -8.14
CA VAL A 408 9.64 17.88 -7.09
C VAL A 408 10.08 17.21 -5.80
N VAL A 409 11.20 17.64 -5.21
CA VAL A 409 11.70 17.10 -3.95
C VAL A 409 11.49 18.13 -2.84
N VAL A 410 10.79 17.76 -1.76
CA VAL A 410 10.63 18.58 -0.57
C VAL A 410 11.24 17.84 0.62
N ALA A 411 12.32 18.37 1.18
CA ALA A 411 13.06 17.74 2.28
C ALA A 411 13.01 18.60 3.54
N ALA A 412 12.55 18.03 4.67
CA ALA A 412 12.66 18.69 5.96
C ALA A 412 14.02 18.40 6.59
N ILE A 413 14.69 19.44 7.05
CA ILE A 413 16.02 19.38 7.67
C ILE A 413 15.99 20.17 8.98
N SER A 414 16.21 19.53 10.12
CA SER A 414 16.23 20.17 11.43
C SER A 414 17.60 20.04 12.14
N SER A 415 18.44 19.11 11.69
CA SER A 415 19.76 18.87 12.29
C SER A 415 20.75 19.95 11.88
N ARG A 416 21.43 20.55 12.87
CA ARG A 416 22.48 21.56 12.64
C ARG A 416 23.61 21.09 11.71
N THR A 417 23.99 19.82 11.82
CA THR A 417 25.05 19.24 10.98
C THR A 417 24.64 19.07 9.52
N SER A 418 23.33 18.99 9.25
CA SER A 418 22.79 18.79 7.90
C SER A 418 22.49 20.11 7.17
N LEU A 419 22.58 21.25 7.87
CA LEU A 419 22.27 22.56 7.28
C LEU A 419 23.34 23.04 6.27
N THR A 420 24.54 22.47 6.28
CA THR A 420 25.60 22.79 5.28
C THR A 420 25.18 22.39 3.87
N ASP A 421 24.35 21.36 3.72
CA ASP A 421 23.93 20.83 2.43
C ASP A 421 22.70 21.58 1.84
N VAL A 422 22.14 22.56 2.56
CA VAL A 422 21.00 23.38 2.10
C VAL A 422 21.36 24.18 0.83
N SER A 423 22.64 24.49 0.61
CA SER A 423 23.13 25.13 -0.61
C SER A 423 22.87 24.33 -1.89
N MET A 424 22.64 23.01 -1.78
CA MET A 424 22.27 22.14 -2.90
C MET A 424 20.79 22.29 -3.31
N CYS A 425 19.97 22.99 -2.52
CA CYS A 425 18.55 23.19 -2.78
C CYS A 425 18.32 24.44 -3.63
N ASP A 426 17.28 24.43 -4.46
CA ASP A 426 16.88 25.58 -5.27
C ASP A 426 16.10 26.59 -4.45
N GLN A 427 15.36 26.12 -3.44
CA GLN A 427 14.49 26.91 -2.61
C GLN A 427 14.60 26.50 -1.14
N VAL A 428 14.50 27.45 -0.25
CA VAL A 428 14.45 27.24 1.20
C VAL A 428 13.20 27.89 1.76
N LEU A 429 12.45 27.12 2.52
CA LEU A 429 11.33 27.56 3.34
C LEU A 429 11.71 27.49 4.80
N VAL A 430 11.84 28.64 5.48
CA VAL A 430 12.12 28.70 6.91
C VAL A 430 10.83 28.89 7.69
N LEU A 431 10.58 27.98 8.62
CA LEU A 431 9.44 28.05 9.55
C LEU A 431 9.89 28.62 10.90
N THR A 432 9.03 29.43 11.51
CA THR A 432 9.20 29.92 12.87
C THR A 432 8.89 28.85 13.92
N ALA A 433 9.26 29.10 15.17
CA ALA A 433 8.83 28.30 16.31
C ALA A 433 7.30 28.30 16.51
N ALA A 434 6.58 29.30 15.97
CA ALA A 434 5.13 29.38 15.96
C ALA A 434 4.46 28.73 14.72
N GLY A 435 5.24 28.12 13.81
CA GLY A 435 4.69 27.47 12.61
C GLY A 435 4.27 28.43 11.49
N LYS A 436 4.79 29.66 11.49
CA LYS A 436 4.59 30.68 10.44
C LYS A 436 5.83 30.75 9.54
N VAL A 437 5.71 31.30 8.35
CA VAL A 437 6.85 31.48 7.44
C VAL A 437 7.74 32.65 7.88
N ALA A 438 9.05 32.41 7.99
CA ALA A 438 10.07 33.45 8.24
C ALA A 438 10.84 33.84 6.98
N TYR A 439 11.03 32.88 6.04
CA TYR A 439 11.72 33.10 4.78
C TYR A 439 11.24 32.10 3.72
N LEU A 440 11.17 32.56 2.48
CA LEU A 440 10.93 31.76 1.29
C LEU A 440 11.75 32.36 0.14
N GLY A 441 12.70 31.61 -0.40
CA GLY A 441 13.55 32.06 -1.48
C GLY A 441 14.73 31.14 -1.74
N THR A 442 15.69 31.57 -2.56
CA THR A 442 16.90 30.79 -2.83
C THR A 442 17.87 30.82 -1.64
N PRO A 443 18.72 29.80 -1.45
CA PRO A 443 19.75 29.82 -0.39
C PRO A 443 20.67 31.03 -0.47
N LEU A 444 21.02 31.50 -1.68
CA LEU A 444 21.89 32.65 -1.91
C LEU A 444 21.29 34.00 -1.43
N GLN A 445 19.98 34.14 -1.52
CA GLN A 445 19.28 35.34 -1.06
C GLN A 445 18.98 35.33 0.45
N ALA A 446 19.22 34.20 1.12
CA ALA A 446 18.92 34.04 2.54
C ALA A 446 19.80 34.93 3.41
N GLU A 447 21.10 35.11 3.05
CA GLU A 447 22.02 35.95 3.78
C GLU A 447 21.54 37.40 3.82
N SER A 448 21.22 37.99 2.68
CA SER A 448 20.70 39.37 2.59
C SER A 448 19.33 39.53 3.26
N ALA A 449 18.48 38.49 3.22
CA ALA A 449 17.17 38.53 3.81
C ALA A 449 17.16 38.28 5.33
N MET A 450 18.02 37.41 5.84
CA MET A 450 18.03 36.99 7.23
C MET A 450 19.21 37.56 8.04
N GLY A 451 20.12 38.27 7.37
CA GLY A 451 21.29 38.93 8.00
C GLY A 451 22.37 37.97 8.51
N SER A 452 22.40 36.73 8.00
CA SER A 452 23.41 35.73 8.30
C SER A 452 23.45 34.65 7.23
N ALA A 453 24.66 34.22 6.82
CA ALA A 453 24.89 33.06 5.97
C ALA A 453 24.85 31.74 6.77
N ASP A 454 25.00 31.78 8.09
CA ASP A 454 24.96 30.63 8.95
C ASP A 454 23.49 30.26 9.31
N TRP A 455 23.03 29.13 8.81
CA TRP A 455 21.70 28.62 9.08
C TRP A 455 21.45 28.34 10.57
N SER A 456 22.49 28.02 11.35
CA SER A 456 22.36 27.82 12.80
C SER A 456 22.03 29.14 13.50
N ALA A 457 22.64 30.23 13.10
CA ALA A 457 22.36 31.58 13.60
C ALA A 457 20.98 32.06 13.16
N VAL A 458 20.58 31.76 11.91
CA VAL A 458 19.22 32.04 11.39
C VAL A 458 18.17 31.33 12.23
N LEU A 459 18.32 30.03 12.48
CA LEU A 459 17.37 29.25 13.28
C LEU A 459 17.30 29.71 14.74
N ALA A 460 18.45 30.10 15.34
CA ALA A 460 18.47 30.66 16.69
C ALA A 460 17.65 31.97 16.77
N ARG A 461 17.84 32.88 15.80
CA ARG A 461 17.10 34.14 15.72
C ARG A 461 15.60 33.92 15.51
N VAL A 462 15.23 33.07 14.56
CA VAL A 462 13.82 32.73 14.26
C VAL A 462 13.15 32.01 15.44
N GLY A 463 13.93 31.28 16.24
CA GLY A 463 13.47 30.67 17.49
C GLY A 463 13.26 31.66 18.62
N ALA A 464 14.11 32.69 18.72
CA ALA A 464 14.06 33.72 19.77
C ALA A 464 12.91 34.71 19.57
N ASP A 465 12.67 35.18 18.32
CA ASP A 465 11.56 36.08 17.97
C ASP A 465 10.78 35.56 16.75
N PRO A 466 9.84 34.62 16.95
CA PRO A 466 9.06 34.03 15.89
C PRO A 466 8.15 35.04 15.15
N ASP A 467 7.52 35.96 15.90
CA ASP A 467 6.58 36.92 15.34
C ASP A 467 7.26 38.08 14.65
N GLY A 468 8.41 38.54 15.16
CA GLY A 468 9.25 39.54 14.47
C GLY A 468 9.80 38.98 13.15
N ALA A 469 10.29 37.76 13.14
CA ALA A 469 10.73 37.10 11.92
C ALA A 469 9.62 36.99 10.87
N HIS A 470 8.40 36.63 11.29
CA HIS A 470 7.24 36.57 10.39
C HIS A 470 6.82 37.94 9.88
N ARG A 471 6.80 38.98 10.73
CA ARG A 471 6.51 40.36 10.31
C ARG A 471 7.54 40.85 9.29
N ALA A 472 8.82 40.59 9.52
CA ALA A 472 9.88 40.92 8.58
C ALA A 472 9.74 40.23 7.24
N PHE A 473 9.28 38.94 7.23
CA PHE A 473 8.97 38.22 6.01
C PHE A 473 7.80 38.88 5.26
N ARG A 474 6.71 39.24 5.93
CA ARG A 474 5.54 39.85 5.29
C ARG A 474 5.81 41.27 4.73
N ALA A 475 6.76 41.99 5.30
CA ALA A 475 7.16 43.31 4.82
C ALA A 475 7.99 43.25 3.50
N ARG A 476 8.45 42.07 3.06
CA ARG A 476 9.24 41.92 1.84
C ARG A 476 8.34 41.59 0.64
N PRO A 477 8.70 42.04 -0.58
CA PRO A 477 8.04 41.59 -1.79
C PRO A 477 8.16 40.04 -1.92
N GLN A 478 7.04 39.36 -2.02
CA GLN A 478 7.00 37.89 -2.09
C GLN A 478 6.83 37.45 -3.53
N SER A 479 7.92 37.06 -4.17
CA SER A 479 7.90 36.59 -5.58
C SER A 479 7.54 35.13 -5.74
N ALA A 480 7.64 34.29 -4.68
CA ALA A 480 7.52 32.83 -4.78
C ALA A 480 6.26 32.27 -4.11
N ALA A 481 5.44 33.10 -3.43
CA ALA A 481 4.21 32.65 -2.80
C ALA A 481 3.01 32.85 -3.75
N PRO A 482 2.12 31.85 -3.88
CA PRO A 482 0.90 32.00 -4.67
C PRO A 482 -0.02 33.03 -3.99
N THR A 483 -0.51 34.00 -4.75
CA THR A 483 -1.42 35.07 -4.26
C THR A 483 -2.88 34.66 -4.39
N THR A 484 -3.17 33.71 -5.27
CA THR A 484 -4.52 33.20 -5.54
C THR A 484 -4.60 31.71 -5.25
N PRO A 485 -5.78 31.18 -4.88
CA PRO A 485 -5.97 29.74 -4.75
C PRO A 485 -5.61 29.04 -6.06
N PRO A 486 -4.92 27.88 -6.01
CA PRO A 486 -4.59 27.11 -7.20
C PRO A 486 -5.89 26.65 -7.89
N GLU A 487 -5.92 26.74 -9.22
CA GLU A 487 -6.96 26.13 -10.02
C GLU A 487 -6.85 24.61 -9.91
N VAL A 488 -7.98 23.93 -9.65
CA VAL A 488 -8.03 22.47 -9.48
C VAL A 488 -8.51 21.85 -10.77
N SER A 489 -7.71 20.97 -11.33
CA SER A 489 -8.03 20.17 -12.52
C SER A 489 -9.13 19.15 -12.23
N ALA A 490 -9.80 18.65 -13.27
CA ALA A 490 -10.77 17.56 -13.13
C ALA A 490 -10.15 16.32 -12.46
N PRO A 491 -10.89 15.62 -11.56
CA PRO A 491 -10.36 14.48 -10.82
C PRO A 491 -9.81 13.38 -11.74
N TRP A 492 -8.68 12.82 -11.35
CA TRP A 492 -8.12 11.64 -12.02
C TRP A 492 -8.84 10.37 -11.60
N ALA A 493 -8.95 9.43 -12.54
CA ALA A 493 -9.33 8.07 -12.19
C ALA A 493 -8.28 7.48 -11.21
N PRO A 494 -8.72 6.90 -10.08
CA PRO A 494 -7.78 6.27 -9.15
C PRO A 494 -7.08 5.10 -9.84
N PRO A 495 -5.78 4.85 -9.54
CA PRO A 495 -5.09 3.71 -10.11
C PRO A 495 -5.77 2.41 -9.69
N ALA A 496 -5.82 1.43 -10.60
CA ALA A 496 -6.40 0.14 -10.33
C ALA A 496 -5.69 -0.51 -9.12
N ALA A 497 -6.47 -0.83 -8.09
CA ALA A 497 -5.94 -1.48 -6.89
C ALA A 497 -5.64 -2.96 -7.17
N LEU A 498 -4.61 -3.49 -6.54
CA LEU A 498 -4.31 -4.92 -6.62
C LEU A 498 -5.48 -5.72 -6.05
N PRO A 499 -6.06 -6.72 -6.77
CA PRO A 499 -7.18 -7.53 -6.28
C PRO A 499 -6.85 -8.22 -4.96
N VAL A 500 -7.84 -8.33 -4.07
CA VAL A 500 -7.66 -8.90 -2.72
C VAL A 500 -6.96 -10.27 -2.72
N PRO A 501 -7.32 -11.25 -3.59
CA PRO A 501 -6.62 -12.53 -3.62
C PRO A 501 -5.14 -12.41 -3.98
N ARG A 502 -4.79 -11.48 -4.88
CA ARG A 502 -3.39 -11.21 -5.22
C ARG A 502 -2.64 -10.56 -4.05
N GLN A 503 -3.30 -9.65 -3.30
CA GLN A 503 -2.72 -9.07 -2.07
C GLN A 503 -2.44 -10.17 -1.04
N VAL A 504 -3.38 -11.09 -0.80
CA VAL A 504 -3.20 -12.24 0.12
C VAL A 504 -1.99 -13.08 -0.31
N ARG A 505 -1.93 -13.48 -1.58
CA ARG A 505 -0.80 -14.28 -2.11
C ARG A 505 0.53 -13.52 -2.00
N TRP A 506 0.52 -12.22 -2.25
CA TRP A 506 1.69 -11.36 -2.15
C TRP A 506 2.22 -11.30 -0.72
N VAL A 507 1.34 -11.00 0.27
CA VAL A 507 1.72 -10.99 1.69
C VAL A 507 2.17 -12.37 2.14
N ALA A 508 1.44 -13.44 1.81
CA ALA A 508 1.78 -14.81 2.21
C ALA A 508 3.18 -15.22 1.74
N ARG A 509 3.52 -14.96 0.48
CA ARG A 509 4.84 -15.25 -0.09
C ARG A 509 5.95 -14.47 0.62
N ARG A 510 5.69 -13.21 1.01
CA ARG A 510 6.61 -12.40 1.78
C ARG A 510 6.78 -12.93 3.21
N GLU A 511 5.70 -13.30 3.89
CA GLU A 511 5.75 -13.85 5.25
C GLU A 511 6.55 -15.15 5.33
N ILE A 512 6.34 -16.06 4.40
CA ILE A 512 7.14 -17.29 4.30
C ILE A 512 8.63 -16.95 4.16
N ARG A 513 8.99 -16.01 3.29
CA ARG A 513 10.39 -15.58 3.15
C ARG A 513 10.96 -14.94 4.41
N LEU A 514 10.18 -14.13 5.11
CA LEU A 514 10.60 -13.48 6.35
C LEU A 514 10.80 -14.49 7.49
N LEU A 515 9.96 -15.52 7.56
CA LEU A 515 10.09 -16.63 8.51
C LEU A 515 11.39 -17.40 8.26
N LEU A 516 11.65 -17.82 7.02
CA LEU A 516 12.85 -18.57 6.63
C LEU A 516 14.13 -17.72 6.67
N ALA A 517 14.02 -16.38 6.52
CA ALA A 517 15.18 -15.49 6.53
C ALA A 517 15.87 -15.39 7.90
N ASN A 518 15.15 -15.64 8.99
CA ASN A 518 15.70 -15.64 10.35
C ASN A 518 16.18 -17.04 10.76
N ARG A 519 17.35 -17.43 10.29
CA ARG A 519 17.87 -18.81 10.46
C ARG A 519 17.86 -19.30 11.91
N LEU A 520 18.28 -18.46 12.87
CA LEU A 520 18.32 -18.85 14.28
C LEU A 520 16.92 -19.07 14.85
N TYR A 521 16.00 -18.14 14.57
CA TYR A 521 14.62 -18.27 15.01
C TYR A 521 13.90 -19.45 14.34
N PHE A 522 14.14 -19.65 13.05
CA PHE A 522 13.60 -20.80 12.34
C PHE A 522 14.14 -22.14 12.89
N ALA A 523 15.44 -22.22 13.21
CA ALA A 523 16.03 -23.38 13.85
C ALA A 523 15.42 -23.64 15.24
N PHE A 524 15.21 -22.59 16.05
CA PHE A 524 14.49 -22.70 17.31
C PHE A 524 13.07 -23.23 17.12
N LEU A 525 12.32 -22.67 16.18
CA LEU A 525 10.97 -23.16 15.87
C LEU A 525 10.97 -24.59 15.34
N ALA A 526 11.95 -24.97 14.51
CA ALA A 526 12.06 -26.33 13.99
C ALA A 526 12.38 -27.37 15.09
N LEU A 527 13.11 -26.95 16.14
CA LEU A 527 13.44 -27.82 17.27
C LEU A 527 12.27 -27.91 18.28
N LEU A 528 11.42 -26.87 18.36
CA LEU A 528 10.36 -26.74 19.36
C LEU A 528 9.42 -27.97 19.43
N PRO A 529 8.87 -28.54 18.32
CA PRO A 529 7.98 -29.70 18.39
C PRO A 529 8.65 -30.93 18.99
N PHE A 530 9.95 -31.12 18.75
CA PHE A 530 10.72 -32.25 19.31
C PHE A 530 10.97 -32.08 20.84
N VAL A 531 11.26 -30.87 21.26
CA VAL A 531 11.41 -30.54 22.69
C VAL A 531 10.10 -30.78 23.44
N LEU A 532 8.97 -30.28 22.87
CA LEU A 532 7.66 -30.46 23.48
C LEU A 532 7.18 -31.92 23.45
N ALA A 533 7.47 -32.66 22.38
CA ALA A 533 7.23 -34.10 22.34
C ALA A 533 8.09 -34.82 23.40
N GLY A 534 9.36 -34.43 23.52
CA GLY A 534 10.26 -34.99 24.55
C GLY A 534 9.72 -34.81 25.97
N LEU A 535 9.12 -33.64 26.29
CA LEU A 535 8.46 -33.42 27.59
C LEU A 535 7.28 -34.37 27.80
N THR A 536 6.48 -34.64 26.75
CA THR A 536 5.38 -35.61 26.82
C THR A 536 5.87 -37.03 27.05
N LEU A 537 7.04 -37.36 26.49
CA LEU A 537 7.64 -38.70 26.68
C LEU A 537 8.24 -38.93 28.07
N LEU A 538 8.46 -37.89 28.86
CA LEU A 538 8.90 -37.97 30.26
C LEU A 538 7.80 -38.41 31.22
N ILE A 539 6.53 -38.44 30.79
CA ILE A 539 5.40 -38.90 31.58
C ILE A 539 5.60 -40.39 31.84
N PRO A 540 5.68 -40.83 33.12
CA PRO A 540 5.86 -42.25 33.46
C PRO A 540 4.62 -43.07 33.09
N GLY A 541 4.80 -44.32 32.66
CA GLY A 541 3.71 -45.22 32.32
C GLY A 541 3.95 -45.92 30.96
N ASP A 542 3.40 -47.13 30.83
CA ASP A 542 3.50 -47.97 29.64
C ASP A 542 2.16 -48.14 28.93
N SER A 543 1.09 -47.50 29.45
CA SER A 543 -0.28 -47.65 28.94
C SER A 543 -0.61 -46.70 27.83
N GLY A 544 0.11 -45.56 27.74
CA GLY A 544 -0.10 -44.51 26.73
C GLY A 544 -1.54 -44.00 26.74
N LEU A 545 -2.22 -44.08 25.57
CA LEU A 545 -3.64 -43.70 25.42
C LEU A 545 -4.60 -44.88 25.57
N ALA A 546 -4.13 -46.03 26.15
CA ALA A 546 -4.95 -47.19 26.49
C ALA A 546 -5.33 -47.17 27.97
N ARG A 547 -6.25 -48.02 28.36
CA ARG A 547 -6.64 -48.18 29.77
C ARG A 547 -5.45 -48.76 30.58
N PRO A 548 -5.04 -48.12 31.69
CA PRO A 548 -3.94 -48.60 32.51
C PRO A 548 -4.26 -49.95 33.12
N ALA A 549 -3.23 -50.82 33.17
CA ALA A 549 -3.34 -52.07 33.91
C ALA A 549 -3.39 -51.80 35.42
N PRO A 550 -3.99 -52.70 36.25
CA PRO A 550 -4.03 -52.50 37.69
C PRO A 550 -2.62 -52.38 38.33
N SER A 551 -1.60 -52.88 37.67
CA SER A 551 -0.19 -52.78 38.10
C SER A 551 0.55 -51.62 37.48
N SER A 552 -0.11 -50.72 36.72
CA SER A 552 0.54 -49.57 36.10
C SER A 552 1.03 -48.59 37.15
N ALA A 553 2.24 -48.05 36.95
CA ALA A 553 2.82 -47.03 37.85
C ALA A 553 2.08 -45.69 37.81
N ASN A 554 1.32 -45.41 36.71
CA ASN A 554 0.58 -44.18 36.52
C ASN A 554 -0.83 -44.48 35.96
N ALA A 555 -1.84 -44.32 36.80
CA ALA A 555 -3.23 -44.50 36.43
C ALA A 555 -3.77 -43.34 35.58
N HIS A 556 -3.09 -42.18 35.57
CA HIS A 556 -3.49 -40.94 34.92
C HIS A 556 -2.66 -40.60 33.66
N GLU A 557 -1.90 -41.54 33.12
CA GLU A 557 -1.00 -41.33 31.97
C GLU A 557 -1.72 -40.70 30.77
N ALA A 558 -2.90 -41.19 30.43
CA ALA A 558 -3.64 -40.70 29.27
C ALA A 558 -4.06 -39.22 29.40
N ILE A 559 -4.56 -38.82 30.58
CA ILE A 559 -4.98 -37.39 30.83
C ILE A 559 -3.77 -36.46 30.78
N GLU A 560 -2.61 -36.90 31.33
CA GLU A 560 -1.37 -36.12 31.33
C GLU A 560 -0.82 -35.94 29.92
N ILE A 561 -0.83 -36.99 29.09
CA ILE A 561 -0.41 -36.95 27.68
C ILE A 561 -1.27 -35.94 26.91
N LEU A 562 -2.61 -36.02 27.04
CA LEU A 562 -3.54 -35.12 26.37
C LEU A 562 -3.39 -33.68 26.81
N ALA A 563 -3.16 -33.47 28.11
CA ALA A 563 -2.94 -32.15 28.69
C ALA A 563 -1.70 -31.49 28.08
N LEU A 564 -0.59 -32.24 28.08
CA LEU A 564 0.68 -31.71 27.58
C LEU A 564 0.65 -31.52 26.06
N LEU A 565 0.00 -32.39 25.30
CA LEU A 565 -0.21 -32.20 23.84
C LEU A 565 -0.97 -30.89 23.54
N ASN A 566 -2.04 -30.60 24.28
CA ASN A 566 -2.82 -29.38 24.06
C ASN A 566 -2.07 -28.12 24.53
N VAL A 567 -1.37 -28.16 25.67
CA VAL A 567 -0.52 -27.05 26.12
C VAL A 567 0.62 -26.80 25.12
N ALA A 568 1.24 -27.87 24.65
CA ALA A 568 2.29 -27.79 23.62
C ALA A 568 1.75 -27.18 22.30
N ALA A 569 0.52 -27.53 21.90
CA ALA A 569 -0.16 -26.90 20.76
C ALA A 569 -0.32 -25.38 20.94
N VAL A 570 -0.70 -24.94 22.16
CA VAL A 570 -0.78 -23.50 22.48
C VAL A 570 0.59 -22.83 22.39
N ILE A 571 1.63 -23.47 22.91
CA ILE A 571 3.00 -22.93 22.86
C ILE A 571 3.50 -22.86 21.40
N ILE A 572 3.28 -23.89 20.58
CA ILE A 572 3.65 -23.89 19.15
C ILE A 572 2.96 -22.73 18.42
N GLY A 573 1.64 -22.60 18.57
CA GLY A 573 0.87 -21.57 17.88
C GLY A 573 1.33 -20.17 18.27
N THR A 574 1.44 -19.89 19.55
CA THR A 574 1.85 -18.57 20.06
C THR A 574 3.30 -18.24 19.77
N ALA A 575 4.23 -19.20 19.89
CA ALA A 575 5.64 -19.02 19.58
C ALA A 575 5.85 -18.62 18.11
N LEU A 576 5.10 -19.22 17.19
CA LEU A 576 5.17 -18.87 15.77
C LEU A 576 4.79 -17.42 15.48
N THR A 577 3.87 -16.82 16.24
CA THR A 577 3.15 -15.61 15.84
C THR A 577 3.42 -14.38 16.69
N VAL A 578 3.87 -14.54 17.94
CA VAL A 578 4.18 -13.42 18.84
C VAL A 578 5.11 -12.37 18.20
N PRO A 579 6.20 -12.72 17.49
CA PRO A 579 7.06 -11.72 16.86
C PRO A 579 6.56 -11.27 15.47
N ALA A 580 5.46 -11.82 14.95
CA ALA A 580 5.07 -11.66 13.55
C ALA A 580 4.57 -10.26 13.17
N MET A 581 3.97 -9.52 14.09
CA MET A 581 3.45 -8.16 13.85
C MET A 581 4.25 -7.09 14.59
N VAL A 582 4.97 -7.46 15.64
CA VAL A 582 5.84 -6.55 16.40
C VAL A 582 6.93 -5.99 15.49
N GLY A 583 7.07 -4.67 15.45
CA GLY A 583 8.03 -3.97 14.60
C GLY A 583 7.62 -3.84 13.13
N GLU A 584 6.56 -4.53 12.68
CA GLU A 584 6.04 -4.39 11.32
C GLU A 584 4.97 -3.29 11.18
N HIS A 585 4.43 -2.78 12.26
CA HIS A 585 3.38 -1.75 12.23
C HIS A 585 3.70 -0.56 11.33
N ARG A 586 4.97 -0.10 11.35
CA ARG A 586 5.41 1.05 10.55
C ARG A 586 5.44 0.73 9.06
N VAL A 587 5.90 -0.48 8.71
CA VAL A 587 5.94 -0.95 7.31
C VAL A 587 4.51 -1.19 6.82
N TYR A 588 3.69 -1.88 7.61
CA TYR A 588 2.27 -2.10 7.30
C TYR A 588 1.51 -0.79 7.05
N ARG A 589 1.70 0.24 7.91
CA ARG A 589 1.07 1.55 7.73
C ARG A 589 1.46 2.21 6.41
N ARG A 590 2.74 2.13 6.02
CA ARG A 590 3.19 2.61 4.72
C ARG A 590 2.53 1.85 3.57
N GLU A 591 2.46 0.54 3.65
CA GLU A 591 1.85 -0.31 2.61
C GLU A 591 0.33 -0.10 2.55
N GLN A 592 -0.32 0.15 3.67
CA GLN A 592 -1.74 0.51 3.74
C GLN A 592 -2.02 1.84 3.01
N GLN A 593 -1.15 2.84 3.18
CA GLN A 593 -1.25 4.11 2.45
C GLN A 593 -1.16 3.92 0.93
N VAL A 594 -0.44 2.91 0.47
CA VAL A 594 -0.29 2.57 -0.95
C VAL A 594 -1.40 1.67 -1.49
N GLY A 595 -2.26 1.11 -0.62
CA GLY A 595 -3.44 0.35 -1.05
C GLY A 595 -3.52 -1.09 -0.53
N LEU A 596 -2.62 -1.53 0.37
CA LEU A 596 -2.76 -2.83 1.03
C LEU A 596 -3.96 -2.83 1.97
N SER A 597 -4.90 -3.74 1.77
CA SER A 597 -6.08 -3.85 2.62
C SER A 597 -5.79 -4.61 3.92
N ALA A 598 -6.36 -4.14 5.04
CA ALA A 598 -6.21 -4.81 6.34
C ALA A 598 -6.74 -6.26 6.34
N PRO A 599 -7.90 -6.58 5.71
CA PRO A 599 -8.37 -7.96 5.63
C PRO A 599 -7.40 -8.87 4.86
N ALA A 600 -6.83 -8.41 3.73
CA ALA A 600 -5.88 -9.21 2.95
C ALA A 600 -4.60 -9.47 3.72
N TYR A 601 -4.08 -8.46 4.43
CA TYR A 601 -2.90 -8.61 5.27
C TYR A 601 -3.11 -9.63 6.39
N LEU A 602 -4.25 -9.53 7.12
CA LEU A 602 -4.57 -10.47 8.19
C LEU A 602 -4.83 -11.88 7.66
N ALA A 603 -5.64 -12.02 6.59
CA ALA A 603 -5.94 -13.32 6.00
C ALA A 603 -4.68 -14.07 5.56
N ALA A 604 -3.72 -13.37 4.95
CA ALA A 604 -2.45 -13.95 4.56
C ALA A 604 -1.62 -14.43 5.77
N LYS A 605 -1.53 -13.62 6.83
CA LYS A 605 -0.82 -13.99 8.05
C LYS A 605 -1.49 -15.17 8.74
N VAL A 606 -2.81 -15.14 8.89
CA VAL A 606 -3.57 -16.27 9.47
C VAL A 606 -3.34 -17.54 8.66
N ALA A 607 -3.44 -17.49 7.33
CA ALA A 607 -3.25 -18.66 6.49
C ALA A 607 -1.82 -19.26 6.63
N VAL A 608 -0.78 -18.41 6.59
CA VAL A 608 0.62 -18.88 6.68
C VAL A 608 0.92 -19.46 8.05
N TYR A 609 0.53 -18.76 9.12
CA TYR A 609 0.89 -19.16 10.48
C TYR A 609 0.00 -20.31 11.00
N ALA A 610 -1.29 -20.38 10.59
CA ALA A 610 -2.14 -21.50 10.92
C ALA A 610 -1.65 -22.79 10.24
N LEU A 611 -1.30 -22.70 8.94
CA LEU A 611 -0.71 -23.84 8.25
C LEU A 611 0.62 -24.30 8.89
N ALA A 612 1.49 -23.33 9.22
CA ALA A 612 2.73 -23.63 9.92
C ALA A 612 2.45 -24.29 11.28
N ALA A 613 1.52 -23.75 12.08
CA ALA A 613 1.15 -24.34 13.38
C ALA A 613 0.63 -25.77 13.24
N ALA A 614 -0.21 -26.06 12.24
CA ALA A 614 -0.69 -27.41 11.95
C ALA A 614 0.46 -28.37 11.60
N VAL A 615 1.41 -27.94 10.76
CA VAL A 615 2.58 -28.74 10.39
C VAL A 615 3.48 -29.02 11.61
N TRP A 616 3.76 -28.02 12.43
CA TRP A 616 4.55 -28.20 13.66
C TRP A 616 3.84 -29.09 14.69
N ALA A 617 2.53 -28.94 14.83
CA ALA A 617 1.72 -29.82 15.66
C ALA A 617 1.72 -31.27 15.12
N ALA A 618 1.70 -31.47 13.79
CA ALA A 618 1.81 -32.79 13.17
C ALA A 618 3.14 -33.47 13.52
N VAL A 619 4.25 -32.74 13.44
CA VAL A 619 5.57 -33.28 13.79
C VAL A 619 5.61 -33.70 15.28
N MET A 620 5.16 -32.81 16.18
CA MET A 620 5.08 -33.14 17.61
C MET A 620 4.18 -34.34 17.87
N PHE A 621 2.97 -34.33 17.31
CA PHE A 621 1.99 -35.41 17.47
C PHE A 621 2.50 -36.75 16.96
N ALA A 622 3.13 -36.78 15.79
CA ALA A 622 3.68 -38.01 15.23
C ALA A 622 4.76 -38.66 16.15
N VAL A 623 5.63 -37.84 16.74
CA VAL A 623 6.64 -38.32 17.69
C VAL A 623 5.98 -38.88 18.94
N VAL A 624 4.98 -38.21 19.51
CA VAL A 624 4.29 -38.69 20.72
C VAL A 624 3.54 -39.99 20.44
N ILE A 625 2.78 -40.07 19.35
CA ILE A 625 2.00 -41.27 19.00
C ILE A 625 2.92 -42.46 18.65
N ALA A 626 4.06 -42.22 18.02
CA ALA A 626 5.04 -43.30 17.72
C ALA A 626 5.59 -43.99 18.97
N VAL A 627 5.67 -43.27 20.10
CA VAL A 627 6.23 -43.81 21.36
C VAL A 627 5.15 -44.22 22.36
N LYS A 628 4.12 -43.39 22.56
CA LYS A 628 3.04 -43.60 23.53
C LYS A 628 1.84 -44.38 23.01
N GLY A 629 1.83 -44.69 21.70
CA GLY A 629 0.76 -45.45 21.04
C GLY A 629 -0.44 -44.59 20.58
N ALA A 630 -1.22 -45.19 19.69
CA ALA A 630 -2.43 -44.59 19.14
C ALA A 630 -3.65 -44.78 20.06
N PRO A 631 -4.72 -43.96 19.93
CA PRO A 631 -5.99 -44.19 20.63
C PRO A 631 -6.56 -45.57 20.34
N VAL A 632 -7.01 -46.27 21.40
CA VAL A 632 -7.55 -47.63 21.30
C VAL A 632 -9.02 -47.66 20.90
N TYR A 633 -9.78 -46.60 21.27
CA TYR A 633 -11.19 -46.47 20.91
C TYR A 633 -11.34 -45.85 19.53
N GLY A 634 -12.48 -46.15 18.85
CA GLY A 634 -12.79 -45.59 17.54
C GLY A 634 -12.96 -44.06 17.58
N ALA A 635 -12.99 -43.45 16.41
CA ALA A 635 -13.26 -42.01 16.27
C ALA A 635 -14.73 -41.69 16.62
N VAL A 636 -14.97 -40.46 17.04
CA VAL A 636 -16.32 -39.96 17.36
C VAL A 636 -17.04 -39.42 16.13
N VAL A 637 -16.31 -38.71 15.26
CA VAL A 637 -16.83 -38.01 14.07
C VAL A 637 -16.06 -38.42 12.81
N LEU A 638 -14.74 -38.44 12.86
CA LEU A 638 -13.87 -38.80 11.74
C LEU A 638 -13.60 -40.31 11.76
N HIS A 639 -13.36 -40.93 10.60
CA HIS A 639 -13.23 -42.38 10.50
C HIS A 639 -12.04 -42.98 11.26
N ASP A 640 -11.00 -42.17 11.53
CA ASP A 640 -9.78 -42.61 12.22
C ASP A 640 -9.57 -41.77 13.50
N ALA A 641 -9.43 -42.43 14.64
CA ALA A 641 -9.30 -41.78 15.93
C ALA A 641 -7.96 -41.04 16.08
N THR A 642 -6.90 -41.55 15.46
CA THR A 642 -5.58 -40.90 15.47
C THR A 642 -5.60 -39.62 14.68
N PHE A 643 -6.25 -39.65 13.52
CA PHE A 643 -6.45 -38.43 12.72
C PHE A 643 -7.37 -37.43 13.39
N GLU A 644 -8.44 -37.88 14.04
CA GLU A 644 -9.36 -37.02 14.80
C GLU A 644 -8.66 -36.33 15.97
N LEU A 645 -7.85 -37.05 16.73
CA LEU A 645 -7.05 -36.50 17.81
C LEU A 645 -6.02 -35.48 17.27
N TYR A 646 -5.36 -35.79 16.14
CA TYR A 646 -4.48 -34.82 15.48
C TYR A 646 -5.24 -33.55 15.09
N VAL A 647 -6.43 -33.66 14.52
CA VAL A 647 -7.26 -32.49 14.14
C VAL A 647 -7.57 -31.62 15.36
N ALA A 648 -7.94 -32.19 16.50
CA ALA A 648 -8.18 -31.44 17.73
C ALA A 648 -6.94 -30.66 18.18
N VAL A 649 -5.77 -31.31 18.21
CA VAL A 649 -4.48 -30.72 18.57
C VAL A 649 -4.05 -29.65 17.55
N ALA A 650 -4.20 -29.92 16.24
CA ALA A 650 -3.83 -29.01 15.18
C ALA A 650 -4.68 -27.74 15.19
N VAL A 651 -6.01 -27.85 15.35
CA VAL A 651 -6.90 -26.68 15.44
C VAL A 651 -6.61 -25.88 16.70
N THR A 652 -6.27 -26.53 17.82
CA THR A 652 -5.79 -25.82 19.03
C THR A 652 -4.55 -25.00 18.73
N ALA A 653 -3.57 -25.56 18.03
CA ALA A 653 -2.36 -24.84 17.62
C ALA A 653 -2.67 -23.69 16.64
N MET A 654 -3.56 -23.92 15.67
CA MET A 654 -3.97 -22.91 14.70
C MET A 654 -4.69 -21.71 15.37
N VAL A 655 -5.64 -21.98 16.27
CA VAL A 655 -6.35 -20.94 17.02
C VAL A 655 -5.39 -20.19 17.93
N SER A 656 -4.46 -20.90 18.58
CA SER A 656 -3.44 -20.29 19.40
C SER A 656 -2.48 -19.40 18.59
N ALA A 657 -2.21 -19.76 17.33
CA ALA A 657 -1.48 -18.90 16.41
C ALA A 657 -2.25 -17.60 16.09
N VAL A 658 -3.57 -17.67 15.91
CA VAL A 658 -4.40 -16.47 15.69
C VAL A 658 -4.44 -15.60 16.97
N ILE A 659 -4.52 -16.20 18.14
CA ILE A 659 -4.45 -15.48 19.43
C ILE A 659 -3.08 -14.79 19.57
N GLY A 660 -2.00 -15.49 19.23
CA GLY A 660 -0.65 -14.91 19.23
C GLY A 660 -0.50 -13.75 18.26
N LEU A 661 -1.16 -13.78 17.09
CA LEU A 661 -1.25 -12.62 16.19
C LEU A 661 -2.00 -11.45 16.85
N ALA A 662 -3.09 -11.71 17.56
CA ALA A 662 -3.82 -10.68 18.28
C ALA A 662 -2.97 -10.03 19.38
N LEU A 663 -2.26 -10.82 20.18
CA LEU A 663 -1.30 -10.34 21.17
C LEU A 663 -0.17 -9.51 20.52
N SER A 664 0.38 -9.99 19.41
CA SER A 664 1.41 -9.29 18.64
C SER A 664 0.93 -7.95 18.08
N ALA A 665 -0.37 -7.82 17.75
CA ALA A 665 -0.98 -6.58 17.27
C ALA A 665 -1.25 -5.57 18.39
N LEU A 666 -1.31 -6.00 19.65
CA LEU A 666 -1.54 -5.14 20.82
C LEU A 666 -0.27 -4.42 21.26
N GLY A 667 0.91 -5.05 21.18
CA GLY A 667 2.17 -4.50 21.63
C GLY A 667 2.98 -3.81 20.55
N LYS A 668 3.77 -2.82 20.93
CA LYS A 668 4.71 -2.09 20.06
C LYS A 668 6.10 -2.75 20.02
N SER A 669 6.45 -3.49 21.05
CA SER A 669 7.73 -4.17 21.24
C SER A 669 7.53 -5.58 21.80
N LEU A 670 8.51 -6.46 21.62
CA LEU A 670 8.48 -7.80 22.24
C LEU A 670 8.41 -7.72 23.77
N GLY A 671 9.05 -6.72 24.38
CA GLY A 671 8.98 -6.49 25.82
C GLY A 671 7.58 -6.20 26.34
N GLU A 672 6.68 -5.65 25.51
CA GLU A 672 5.27 -5.42 25.85
C GLU A 672 4.39 -6.66 25.60
N VAL A 673 4.74 -7.49 24.62
CA VAL A 673 3.93 -8.65 24.23
C VAL A 673 4.24 -9.89 25.09
N LEU A 674 5.50 -10.10 25.46
CA LEU A 674 5.89 -11.25 26.29
C LEU A 674 5.16 -11.32 27.64
N PRO A 675 4.99 -10.22 28.39
CA PRO A 675 4.19 -10.23 29.63
C PRO A 675 2.71 -10.60 29.39
N LEU A 676 2.15 -10.28 28.21
CA LEU A 676 0.77 -10.67 27.86
C LEU A 676 0.66 -12.15 27.46
N LEU A 677 1.74 -12.75 26.98
CA LEU A 677 1.77 -14.16 26.59
C LEU A 677 1.80 -15.08 27.83
N VAL A 678 2.51 -14.70 28.88
CA VAL A 678 2.65 -15.51 30.10
C VAL A 678 1.29 -15.91 30.71
N PRO A 679 0.33 -14.98 30.96
CA PRO A 679 -0.98 -15.35 31.49
C PRO A 679 -1.78 -16.22 30.54
N VAL A 680 -1.61 -16.10 29.22
CA VAL A 680 -2.29 -16.96 28.23
C VAL A 680 -1.80 -18.41 28.33
N ILE A 681 -0.47 -18.61 28.44
CA ILE A 681 0.10 -19.95 28.62
C ILE A 681 -0.27 -20.51 30.00
N LEU A 682 -0.16 -19.69 31.06
CA LEU A 682 -0.54 -20.10 32.40
C LEU A 682 -2.02 -20.50 32.49
N ALA A 683 -2.90 -19.72 31.88
CA ALA A 683 -4.33 -20.05 31.79
C ALA A 683 -4.54 -21.37 31.02
N ALA A 684 -3.81 -21.59 29.92
CA ALA A 684 -3.89 -22.85 29.17
C ALA A 684 -3.45 -24.06 30.01
N VAL A 685 -2.46 -23.90 30.87
CA VAL A 685 -2.00 -24.97 31.81
C VAL A 685 -2.99 -25.21 32.91
N LEU A 686 -3.49 -24.15 33.58
CA LEU A 686 -4.33 -24.28 34.78
C LEU A 686 -5.79 -24.64 34.45
N PHE A 687 -6.34 -24.11 33.35
CA PHE A 687 -7.76 -24.20 33.04
C PHE A 687 -8.10 -25.13 31.86
N ASN A 688 -7.18 -25.99 31.41
CA ASN A 688 -7.51 -27.03 30.42
C ASN A 688 -8.40 -28.15 30.99
N GLY A 689 -8.46 -28.29 32.30
CA GLY A 689 -9.29 -29.26 32.98
C GLY A 689 -8.55 -30.52 33.47
N SER A 690 -7.26 -30.67 33.15
CA SER A 690 -6.46 -31.83 33.54
C SER A 690 -5.81 -31.69 34.93
N LEU A 691 -5.24 -30.50 35.24
CA LEU A 691 -4.52 -30.24 36.50
C LEU A 691 -5.45 -29.88 37.65
N VAL A 692 -6.52 -29.12 37.37
CA VAL A 692 -7.47 -28.66 38.38
C VAL A 692 -8.82 -29.29 38.03
N GLN A 693 -9.44 -29.97 39.01
CA GLN A 693 -10.80 -30.48 38.88
C GLN A 693 -11.78 -29.31 38.89
N LEU A 694 -12.06 -28.76 37.71
CA LEU A 694 -12.92 -27.59 37.51
C LEU A 694 -14.41 -27.90 37.67
N VAL A 695 -14.79 -29.20 37.54
CA VAL A 695 -16.16 -29.67 37.69
C VAL A 695 -16.53 -29.52 39.16
N SER A 696 -17.62 -28.83 39.45
CA SER A 696 -18.09 -28.44 40.81
C SER A 696 -17.50 -27.21 41.44
N MET A 697 -16.44 -26.61 40.90
CA MET A 697 -15.91 -25.34 41.41
C MET A 697 -16.61 -24.16 40.76
N TRP A 698 -17.66 -23.64 41.41
CA TRP A 698 -18.38 -22.46 40.92
C TRP A 698 -17.41 -21.26 40.77
N GLY A 699 -17.53 -20.53 39.68
CA GLY A 699 -16.63 -19.41 39.31
C GLY A 699 -15.43 -19.87 38.49
N LEU A 700 -14.63 -20.84 38.92
CA LEU A 700 -13.47 -21.32 38.16
C LEU A 700 -13.88 -22.08 36.91
N GLN A 701 -14.97 -22.82 36.98
CA GLN A 701 -15.55 -23.52 35.78
C GLN A 701 -15.97 -22.51 34.73
N GLN A 702 -16.64 -21.42 35.07
CA GLN A 702 -17.05 -20.39 34.13
C GLN A 702 -15.86 -19.63 33.55
N ILE A 703 -14.86 -19.31 34.38
CA ILE A 703 -13.62 -18.68 33.89
C ILE A 703 -12.91 -19.59 32.89
N SER A 704 -12.89 -20.90 33.13
CA SER A 704 -12.25 -21.85 32.21
C SER A 704 -12.90 -21.89 30.82
N TRP A 705 -14.17 -21.52 30.68
CA TRP A 705 -14.85 -21.43 29.38
C TRP A 705 -14.25 -20.35 28.48
N LEU A 706 -13.56 -19.35 29.07
CA LEU A 706 -12.87 -18.31 28.32
C LEU A 706 -11.48 -18.74 27.82
N VAL A 707 -11.04 -19.95 28.19
CA VAL A 707 -9.71 -20.45 27.83
C VAL A 707 -9.80 -21.41 26.67
N PRO A 708 -9.25 -21.08 25.48
CA PRO A 708 -9.33 -21.93 24.29
C PRO A 708 -8.77 -23.33 24.47
N ALA A 709 -7.70 -23.48 25.26
CA ALA A 709 -7.06 -24.76 25.53
C ALA A 709 -8.02 -25.78 26.20
N ARG A 710 -9.03 -25.33 26.94
CA ARG A 710 -10.04 -26.20 27.54
C ARG A 710 -10.83 -26.95 26.46
N TRP A 711 -11.24 -26.25 25.42
CA TRP A 711 -12.06 -26.82 24.34
C TRP A 711 -11.24 -27.79 23.47
N GLY A 712 -9.97 -27.45 23.20
CA GLY A 712 -9.04 -28.36 22.50
C GLY A 712 -8.77 -29.64 23.31
N PHE A 713 -8.60 -29.50 24.63
CA PHE A 713 -8.45 -30.64 25.52
C PHE A 713 -9.74 -31.49 25.58
N ALA A 714 -10.92 -30.86 25.71
CA ALA A 714 -12.20 -31.56 25.76
C ALA A 714 -12.47 -32.37 24.48
N ALA A 715 -12.22 -31.80 23.30
CA ALA A 715 -12.31 -32.51 22.01
C ALA A 715 -11.34 -33.71 21.98
N SER A 716 -10.08 -33.54 22.43
CA SER A 716 -9.10 -34.61 22.51
C SER A 716 -9.52 -35.72 23.48
N ALA A 717 -10.07 -35.35 24.65
CA ALA A 717 -10.57 -36.29 25.66
C ALA A 717 -11.79 -37.07 25.16
N SER A 718 -12.70 -36.41 24.44
CA SER A 718 -13.85 -37.04 23.78
C SER A 718 -13.41 -38.08 22.74
N THR A 719 -12.43 -37.74 21.88
CA THR A 719 -11.89 -38.66 20.86
C THR A 719 -11.32 -39.95 21.48
N VAL A 720 -10.49 -39.83 22.52
CA VAL A 720 -9.88 -41.02 23.16
C VAL A 720 -10.81 -41.77 24.11
N ASN A 721 -12.02 -41.27 24.37
CA ASN A 721 -12.93 -41.77 25.37
C ASN A 721 -12.31 -41.81 26.78
N LEU A 722 -11.77 -40.66 27.20
CA LEU A 722 -11.00 -40.50 28.42
C LEU A 722 -11.74 -41.01 29.67
N ARG A 723 -13.05 -40.81 29.77
CA ARG A 723 -13.88 -41.29 30.88
C ARG A 723 -13.89 -42.78 31.03
N ARG A 724 -13.66 -43.56 29.97
CA ARG A 724 -13.56 -45.01 29.99
C ARG A 724 -12.13 -45.50 30.23
N ILE A 725 -11.14 -44.75 29.79
CA ILE A 725 -9.73 -45.05 29.98
C ILE A 725 -9.31 -44.78 31.41
N ASP A 726 -9.67 -43.60 31.93
CA ASP A 726 -9.34 -43.15 33.29
C ASP A 726 -10.64 -42.86 34.07
N PRO A 727 -11.24 -43.84 34.73
CA PRO A 727 -12.49 -43.66 35.50
C PRO A 727 -12.34 -42.73 36.70
N LEU A 728 -11.10 -42.46 37.16
CA LEU A 728 -10.80 -41.54 38.24
C LEU A 728 -10.64 -40.09 37.79
N ALA A 729 -10.58 -39.87 36.48
CA ALA A 729 -10.55 -38.52 35.90
C ALA A 729 -11.82 -37.75 36.23
N ALA A 730 -11.71 -36.41 36.27
CA ALA A 730 -12.84 -35.52 36.48
C ALA A 730 -13.94 -35.79 35.44
N ASN A 731 -15.20 -35.88 35.90
CA ASN A 731 -16.32 -36.28 35.09
C ASN A 731 -16.99 -35.06 34.40
N ALA A 732 -16.29 -34.46 33.43
CA ALA A 732 -16.84 -33.35 32.64
C ALA A 732 -17.73 -33.92 31.50
N GLU A 733 -18.91 -33.35 31.30
CA GLU A 733 -19.86 -33.80 30.24
C GLU A 733 -19.27 -33.67 28.84
N THR A 734 -18.49 -32.63 28.60
CA THR A 734 -17.80 -32.37 27.33
C THR A 734 -16.78 -33.43 26.97
N TRP A 735 -16.33 -34.29 27.92
CA TRP A 735 -15.41 -35.38 27.66
C TRP A 735 -16.09 -36.68 27.25
N THR A 736 -17.41 -36.66 27.16
CA THR A 736 -18.18 -37.82 26.74
C THR A 736 -17.86 -38.14 25.27
N HIS A 737 -17.63 -39.41 24.98
CA HIS A 737 -17.38 -39.91 23.62
C HIS A 737 -18.70 -39.87 22.80
N TYR A 738 -19.01 -38.64 22.35
CA TYR A 738 -20.23 -38.27 21.65
C TYR A 738 -19.99 -37.18 20.62
N SER A 739 -20.48 -37.38 19.41
CA SER A 739 -20.22 -36.48 18.26
C SER A 739 -20.71 -35.04 18.50
N GLY A 740 -21.81 -34.85 19.19
CA GLY A 740 -22.34 -33.52 19.52
C GLY A 740 -21.38 -32.72 20.40
N TRP A 741 -20.78 -33.33 21.41
CA TRP A 741 -19.80 -32.65 22.26
C TRP A 741 -18.50 -32.34 21.53
N TRP A 742 -17.98 -33.28 20.76
CA TRP A 742 -16.77 -33.03 19.96
C TRP A 742 -16.92 -31.86 18.99
N VAL A 743 -18.04 -31.84 18.25
CA VAL A 743 -18.36 -30.73 17.33
C VAL A 743 -18.53 -29.42 18.09
N PHE A 744 -19.21 -29.43 19.23
CA PHE A 744 -19.40 -28.24 20.07
C PHE A 744 -18.06 -27.67 20.53
N ASP A 745 -17.16 -28.51 21.03
CA ASP A 745 -15.81 -28.11 21.49
C ASP A 745 -15.00 -27.50 20.35
N MET A 746 -15.05 -28.11 19.17
CA MET A 746 -14.37 -27.61 17.97
C MET A 746 -14.93 -26.28 17.48
N VAL A 747 -16.26 -26.12 17.52
CA VAL A 747 -16.92 -24.85 17.17
C VAL A 747 -16.53 -23.75 18.15
N MET A 748 -16.55 -24.02 19.47
CA MET A 748 -16.12 -23.07 20.47
C MET A 748 -14.67 -22.65 20.27
N LEU A 749 -13.77 -23.59 19.97
CA LEU A 749 -12.37 -23.32 19.71
C LEU A 749 -12.19 -22.40 18.48
N VAL A 750 -12.92 -22.67 17.39
CA VAL A 750 -12.91 -21.83 16.18
C VAL A 750 -13.47 -20.43 16.46
N LEU A 751 -14.52 -20.30 17.26
CA LEU A 751 -15.09 -19.01 17.66
C LEU A 751 -14.05 -18.11 18.36
N PHE A 752 -13.20 -18.67 19.23
CA PHE A 752 -12.08 -17.93 19.83
C PHE A 752 -11.08 -17.45 18.77
N GLY A 753 -10.80 -18.27 17.77
CA GLY A 753 -9.96 -17.88 16.64
C GLY A 753 -10.55 -16.70 15.86
N VAL A 754 -11.86 -16.77 15.56
CA VAL A 754 -12.59 -15.69 14.87
C VAL A 754 -12.61 -14.41 15.70
N ALA A 755 -12.87 -14.50 17.00
CA ALA A 755 -12.84 -13.36 17.92
C ALA A 755 -11.47 -12.70 17.95
N ALA A 756 -10.39 -13.49 18.08
CA ALA A 756 -9.01 -13.00 18.07
C ALA A 756 -8.66 -12.34 16.71
N ALA A 757 -9.08 -12.93 15.59
CA ALA A 757 -8.93 -12.33 14.27
C ALA A 757 -9.70 -11.00 14.16
N GLY A 758 -10.92 -10.92 14.72
CA GLY A 758 -11.72 -9.70 14.79
C GLY A 758 -11.02 -8.58 15.57
N VAL A 759 -10.46 -8.88 16.74
CA VAL A 759 -9.66 -7.95 17.54
C VAL A 759 -8.45 -7.45 16.76
N THR A 760 -7.74 -8.36 16.10
CA THR A 760 -6.59 -8.01 15.25
C THR A 760 -6.99 -7.08 14.12
N LEU A 761 -8.07 -7.40 13.42
CA LEU A 761 -8.58 -6.59 12.30
C LEU A 761 -9.02 -5.20 12.77
N TYR A 762 -9.68 -5.11 13.91
CA TYR A 762 -10.06 -3.84 14.52
C TYR A 762 -8.82 -2.98 14.82
N ARG A 763 -7.78 -3.54 15.40
CA ARG A 763 -6.50 -2.85 15.67
C ARG A 763 -5.78 -2.41 14.40
N LEU A 764 -5.81 -3.21 13.34
CA LEU A 764 -5.22 -2.88 12.05
C LEU A 764 -5.96 -1.75 11.33
N ARG A 765 -7.29 -1.67 11.48
CA ARG A 765 -8.14 -0.63 10.87
C ARG A 765 -8.15 0.68 11.66
N SER A 766 -8.03 0.61 12.99
CA SER A 766 -8.05 1.80 13.83
C SER A 766 -6.89 2.72 13.45
N PRO A 767 -7.14 3.96 13.00
CA PRO A 767 -6.09 4.96 12.89
C PRO A 767 -5.55 5.12 14.32
N GLY A 768 -4.28 4.77 14.52
CA GLY A 768 -3.66 5.01 15.81
C GLY A 768 -3.88 6.49 16.15
N LYS A 769 -4.68 6.79 17.17
CA LYS A 769 -4.59 8.07 17.85
C LYS A 769 -3.14 8.17 18.28
N ILE A 770 -2.35 8.91 17.51
CA ILE A 770 -1.03 9.34 17.93
C ILE A 770 -1.31 10.24 19.12
N ARG A 771 -1.40 9.65 20.31
CA ARG A 771 -1.08 10.41 21.51
C ARG A 771 0.35 10.85 21.28
N SER A 772 0.53 12.12 20.97
CA SER A 772 1.79 12.80 21.11
C SER A 772 2.29 12.47 22.51
N ALA A 773 3.25 11.57 22.59
CA ALA A 773 4.03 11.44 23.80
C ALA A 773 4.79 12.77 23.90
N THR A 774 4.43 13.51 24.93
CA THR A 774 5.15 14.63 25.52
C THR A 774 6.63 14.37 25.61
#